data_c9e9543a485cf2848b1eb2a0d3a21190
#
_entry.id   c9e9543a485cf2848b1eb2a0d3a21190
#
_cell.length_a   1.000
_cell.length_b   1.000
_cell.length_c   1.000
_cell.angle_alpha   90.00
_cell.angle_beta   90.00
_cell.angle_gamma   90.00
#
_symmetry.space_group_name_H-M   'P 1'
#
loop_
_entity.id
_entity.type
_entity.pdbx_description
1 polymer ?
#
loop_
_entity_poly.entity_id
_entity_poly.type
_entity_poly.pdbx_seq_one_letter_code
_entity_poly.pdbx_strand_id
1 'polypeptide(L)'
;MSKISMSRRLFGASTVALMVSAATHAAAQSGGKVIYKDPKAVVDARVNDLLGRMTLEEKVGQMMCIWQEKGKIQTDAGEFDAKKASETFPNGIGMIARPSDRVGVKPTSGNAGAEVGVVNRNPLETATYCNAAQKWAIEKTRLGIPLFLHEESLHGYVARESTSFPQAIALASSFDPDLAQKIFSVCAKEMRARGTNLALAPVVDVAREPRWGRIEETYGEDPHVCGVMGKAAVLGFQGDTLPLAKDKVFATLKHMTGHGQPENGTNVGPANISERILREDFFPPFEKIVKETNIAAVMPSYNEIDGVPSHANTWLLGTILRGEWGFKGVLVSDYFAIKEMVTRHKLVPNDMEAAFKAVKAGVDIETPDTQTYPNVIQLVKDGRISQDEIDVIVRRILTLKFQGGLFEAPYVDAKQAAKLTATPEAIALAREAAVKSAVLLKNDKGLLPLDAKKVGKVLVLGTHARDTPIGGYSEIPRHVVSVLEGLQDEGKKQGFEVAYSEAVRITEKREWSADEVKFIDPAVNAKLITEAVEAAKSADTIIMVLGDNEQTSREAWADNHLGDRSSLDLMGQQNDLAKAIFDLNKPTVVFLLNGRPLSINLLQERADAIIEGWYLGQETGHAAADLLFGRANPGGKLPVTFARHAGQLPIYYNHKPTARRGYLDDTTKPLYPFGFGLSYTTFDISEPRLAKATIGTSDSVKVEIDVTNTGSRKGDEVVQLYIRDDFSSITRPVLELKHFKRVTLEPGAKTTVSFEITTHDLEFYNMEMKRVVEPGTFTIMAGPNSVDLKKTTLTVA
;
A
#
# COMPACT_ATOMS: atom_id res chain seq x y z
N MET A 1 5.39 -71.24 1.46
CA MET A 1 4.03 -71.80 1.45
C MET A 1 3.21 -71.10 2.50
N SER A 2 2.32 -70.23 2.11
CA SER A 2 1.07 -69.88 2.81
C SER A 2 0.25 -69.04 1.87
N LYS A 3 -0.83 -69.59 1.38
CA LYS A 3 -1.84 -68.90 0.52
C LYS A 3 -2.70 -68.05 1.43
N ILE A 4 -2.85 -66.73 1.14
CA ILE A 4 -3.93 -65.88 1.68
C ILE A 4 -4.89 -65.55 0.55
N SER A 5 -6.13 -65.99 0.74
CA SER A 5 -7.26 -65.82 -0.19
C SER A 5 -7.70 -64.35 -0.19
N MET A 6 -7.77 -63.70 -1.35
CA MET A 6 -8.43 -62.40 -1.56
C MET A 6 -9.94 -62.58 -1.74
N SER A 7 -10.70 -61.98 -0.87
CA SER A 7 -12.16 -61.98 -0.95
C SER A 7 -12.67 -61.01 -2.01
N ARG A 8 -13.58 -61.50 -2.86
CA ARG A 8 -14.33 -60.73 -3.90
C ARG A 8 -15.39 -59.84 -3.27
N ARG A 9 -15.03 -58.66 -2.76
CA ARG A 9 -16.02 -57.64 -2.31
C ARG A 9 -15.56 -56.18 -2.52
N LEU A 10 -14.95 -55.84 -3.64
CA LEU A 10 -14.50 -54.47 -3.92
C LEU A 10 -14.69 -54.04 -5.41
N PHE A 11 -15.65 -54.64 -6.12
CA PHE A 11 -15.93 -54.25 -7.52
C PHE A 11 -17.34 -53.65 -7.74
N GLY A 12 -18.07 -53.32 -6.68
CA GLY A 12 -19.43 -52.79 -6.79
C GLY A 12 -19.62 -51.29 -6.62
N ALA A 13 -18.58 -50.56 -6.10
CA ALA A 13 -18.74 -49.16 -5.75
C ALA A 13 -18.22 -48.16 -6.82
N SER A 14 -17.34 -48.60 -7.72
CA SER A 14 -16.74 -47.66 -8.71
C SER A 14 -17.61 -47.42 -9.97
N THR A 15 -18.53 -48.29 -10.28
CA THR A 15 -19.37 -48.16 -11.50
C THR A 15 -20.60 -47.28 -11.29
N VAL A 16 -21.06 -47.10 -10.05
CA VAL A 16 -22.20 -46.20 -9.75
C VAL A 16 -21.75 -44.73 -9.71
N ALA A 17 -20.52 -44.44 -9.24
CA ALA A 17 -20.00 -43.08 -9.21
C ALA A 17 -19.75 -42.50 -10.62
N LEU A 18 -19.31 -43.33 -11.58
CA LEU A 18 -19.10 -42.89 -12.97
C LEU A 18 -20.40 -42.68 -13.74
N MET A 19 -21.49 -43.33 -13.41
CA MET A 19 -22.80 -43.12 -14.06
C MET A 19 -23.52 -41.87 -13.52
N VAL A 20 -23.26 -41.48 -12.25
CA VAL A 20 -23.84 -40.25 -11.69
C VAL A 20 -23.13 -39.02 -12.24
N SER A 21 -21.82 -39.09 -12.49
CA SER A 21 -21.04 -37.99 -13.11
C SER A 21 -21.44 -37.76 -14.58
N ALA A 22 -21.65 -38.81 -15.34
CA ALA A 22 -22.08 -38.70 -16.75
C ALA A 22 -23.54 -38.19 -16.91
N ALA A 23 -24.42 -38.54 -15.98
CA ALA A 23 -25.79 -38.06 -15.99
C ALA A 23 -25.93 -36.58 -15.62
N THR A 24 -25.04 -36.04 -14.76
CA THR A 24 -25.02 -34.61 -14.43
C THR A 24 -24.50 -33.74 -15.58
N HIS A 25 -23.57 -34.21 -16.37
CA HIS A 25 -23.07 -33.48 -17.55
C HIS A 25 -24.06 -33.45 -18.72
N ALA A 26 -24.84 -34.52 -18.91
CA ALA A 26 -25.87 -34.54 -19.97
C ALA A 26 -27.14 -33.75 -19.63
N ALA A 27 -27.45 -33.56 -18.34
CA ALA A 27 -28.60 -32.75 -17.90
C ALA A 27 -28.39 -31.23 -18.03
N ALA A 28 -27.14 -30.77 -18.08
CA ALA A 28 -26.81 -29.35 -18.21
C ALA A 28 -27.02 -28.77 -19.63
N GLN A 29 -27.18 -29.63 -20.64
CA GLN A 29 -27.45 -29.22 -22.05
C GLN A 29 -28.94 -29.20 -22.42
N SER A 30 -29.85 -29.67 -21.56
CA SER A 30 -31.29 -29.69 -21.80
C SER A 30 -32.00 -28.60 -20.97
N GLY A 31 -32.50 -27.56 -21.59
CA GLY A 31 -33.60 -26.66 -21.24
C GLY A 31 -34.00 -26.38 -19.76
N GLY A 32 -33.16 -26.65 -18.77
CA GLY A 32 -33.41 -26.44 -17.35
C GLY A 32 -33.53 -24.96 -16.99
N LYS A 33 -34.27 -24.63 -15.91
CA LYS A 33 -34.40 -23.28 -15.36
C LYS A 33 -33.01 -22.65 -15.20
N VAL A 34 -32.82 -21.41 -15.71
CA VAL A 34 -31.52 -20.66 -15.59
C VAL A 34 -31.44 -20.11 -14.18
N ILE A 35 -30.71 -20.82 -13.28
CA ILE A 35 -30.60 -20.48 -11.86
C ILE A 35 -29.65 -19.30 -11.63
N TYR A 36 -28.58 -19.18 -12.39
CA TYR A 36 -27.57 -18.12 -12.17
C TYR A 36 -28.14 -16.70 -12.39
N LYS A 37 -29.24 -16.56 -13.16
CA LYS A 37 -29.93 -15.27 -13.36
C LYS A 37 -30.97 -14.97 -12.29
N ASP A 38 -31.25 -15.88 -11.39
CA ASP A 38 -32.25 -15.69 -10.32
C ASP A 38 -31.56 -15.01 -9.11
N PRO A 39 -31.83 -13.70 -8.84
CA PRO A 39 -31.18 -12.98 -7.74
C PRO A 39 -31.56 -13.49 -6.34
N LYS A 40 -32.60 -14.33 -6.25
CA LYS A 40 -33.06 -14.94 -4.99
C LYS A 40 -32.36 -16.28 -4.70
N ALA A 41 -31.71 -16.88 -5.69
CA ALA A 41 -30.97 -18.12 -5.49
C ALA A 41 -29.66 -17.84 -4.73
N VAL A 42 -29.27 -18.80 -3.87
CA VAL A 42 -28.02 -18.69 -3.12
C VAL A 42 -26.82 -18.69 -4.07
N VAL A 43 -25.75 -17.97 -3.69
CA VAL A 43 -24.57 -17.75 -4.55
C VAL A 43 -24.00 -19.07 -5.06
N ASP A 44 -23.82 -20.08 -4.21
CA ASP A 44 -23.28 -21.38 -4.62
C ASP A 44 -24.12 -22.09 -5.70
N ALA A 45 -25.44 -22.03 -5.62
CA ALA A 45 -26.32 -22.59 -6.62
C ALA A 45 -26.20 -21.84 -7.96
N ARG A 46 -26.06 -20.52 -7.92
CA ARG A 46 -25.85 -19.68 -9.10
C ARG A 46 -24.49 -19.98 -9.76
N VAL A 47 -23.43 -20.09 -8.95
CA VAL A 47 -22.08 -20.44 -9.42
C VAL A 47 -22.07 -21.82 -10.07
N ASN A 48 -22.67 -22.83 -9.43
CA ASN A 48 -22.74 -24.19 -9.97
C ASN A 48 -23.48 -24.24 -11.32
N ASP A 49 -24.62 -23.57 -11.42
CA ASP A 49 -25.41 -23.52 -12.65
C ASP A 49 -24.64 -22.81 -13.78
N LEU A 50 -23.98 -21.66 -13.48
CA LEU A 50 -23.23 -20.90 -14.48
C LEU A 50 -21.99 -21.67 -14.95
N LEU A 51 -21.21 -22.21 -14.00
CA LEU A 51 -19.98 -22.96 -14.29
C LEU A 51 -20.26 -24.21 -15.16
N GLY A 52 -21.37 -24.91 -14.89
CA GLY A 52 -21.79 -26.06 -15.69
C GLY A 52 -22.25 -25.72 -17.12
N ARG A 53 -22.53 -24.44 -17.40
CA ARG A 53 -22.91 -23.96 -18.75
C ARG A 53 -21.72 -23.44 -19.56
N MET A 54 -20.59 -23.16 -18.92
CA MET A 54 -19.40 -22.56 -19.56
C MET A 54 -18.61 -23.59 -20.37
N THR A 55 -18.15 -23.16 -21.54
CA THR A 55 -17.12 -23.89 -22.30
C THR A 55 -15.75 -23.65 -21.66
N LEU A 56 -14.73 -24.43 -22.04
CA LEU A 56 -13.37 -24.21 -21.57
C LEU A 56 -12.84 -22.82 -21.95
N GLU A 57 -13.12 -22.37 -23.16
CA GLU A 57 -12.70 -21.06 -23.68
C GLU A 57 -13.36 -19.92 -22.87
N GLU A 58 -14.63 -20.04 -22.49
CA GLU A 58 -15.31 -19.06 -21.64
C GLU A 58 -14.76 -19.08 -20.22
N LYS A 59 -14.38 -20.25 -19.67
CA LYS A 59 -13.74 -20.39 -18.37
C LYS A 59 -12.39 -19.68 -18.35
N VAL A 60 -11.54 -19.96 -19.33
CA VAL A 60 -10.22 -19.30 -19.46
C VAL A 60 -10.38 -17.81 -19.74
N GLY A 61 -11.41 -17.40 -20.50
CA GLY A 61 -11.75 -15.99 -20.69
C GLY A 61 -11.94 -15.25 -19.35
N GLN A 62 -12.55 -15.88 -18.34
CA GLN A 62 -12.72 -15.26 -17.00
C GLN A 62 -11.40 -15.09 -16.23
N MET A 63 -10.34 -15.81 -16.59
CA MET A 63 -9.02 -15.75 -15.97
C MET A 63 -8.11 -14.68 -16.59
N MET A 64 -8.59 -13.90 -17.57
CA MET A 64 -7.82 -12.96 -18.38
C MET A 64 -8.24 -11.51 -18.15
N CYS A 65 -7.26 -10.60 -18.39
CA CYS A 65 -7.40 -9.16 -18.30
C CYS A 65 -6.88 -8.46 -19.55
N ILE A 66 -7.25 -7.18 -19.77
CA ILE A 66 -6.70 -6.32 -20.80
C ILE A 66 -6.45 -4.90 -20.28
N TRP A 67 -5.28 -4.31 -20.62
CA TRP A 67 -4.88 -2.96 -20.24
C TRP A 67 -4.13 -2.22 -21.36
N GLN A 68 -2.84 -2.58 -21.60
CA GLN A 68 -2.00 -1.89 -22.60
C GLN A 68 -2.54 -2.08 -24.01
N GLU A 69 -3.16 -3.22 -24.26
CA GLU A 69 -3.79 -3.56 -25.51
C GLU A 69 -5.23 -3.04 -25.67
N LYS A 70 -5.70 -2.12 -24.80
CA LYS A 70 -7.08 -1.55 -24.88
C LYS A 70 -7.44 -0.98 -26.25
N GLY A 71 -6.48 -0.61 -27.10
CA GLY A 71 -6.72 -0.28 -28.50
C GLY A 71 -7.50 -1.35 -29.29
N LYS A 72 -7.45 -2.62 -28.84
CA LYS A 72 -8.22 -3.74 -29.41
C LYS A 72 -9.71 -3.73 -29.04
N ILE A 73 -10.13 -2.94 -28.03
CA ILE A 73 -11.50 -2.86 -27.52
C ILE A 73 -12.04 -1.44 -27.45
N GLN A 74 -11.33 -0.46 -27.99
CA GLN A 74 -11.74 0.95 -28.00
C GLN A 74 -11.48 1.63 -29.33
N THR A 75 -12.14 2.74 -29.54
CA THR A 75 -11.94 3.63 -30.70
C THR A 75 -10.63 4.39 -30.57
N ASP A 76 -10.18 5.05 -31.65
CA ASP A 76 -9.00 5.94 -31.61
C ASP A 76 -9.22 7.17 -30.67
N ALA A 77 -10.48 7.50 -30.36
CA ALA A 77 -10.82 8.52 -29.36
C ALA A 77 -10.83 7.97 -27.89
N GLY A 78 -10.61 6.66 -27.74
CA GLY A 78 -10.61 6.02 -26.43
C GLY A 78 -11.99 5.68 -25.87
N GLU A 79 -13.04 5.69 -26.69
CA GLU A 79 -14.36 5.20 -26.30
C GLU A 79 -14.43 3.68 -26.44
N PHE A 80 -15.21 3.00 -25.59
CA PHE A 80 -15.37 1.55 -25.69
C PHE A 80 -16.06 1.15 -27.01
N ASP A 81 -15.48 0.22 -27.76
CA ASP A 81 -15.98 -0.31 -29.03
C ASP A 81 -16.46 -1.75 -28.87
N ALA A 82 -17.78 -1.93 -28.79
CA ALA A 82 -18.38 -3.25 -28.62
C ALA A 82 -18.14 -4.20 -29.79
N LYS A 83 -17.92 -3.69 -31.01
CA LYS A 83 -17.61 -4.53 -32.17
C LYS A 83 -16.19 -5.07 -32.08
N LYS A 84 -15.21 -4.20 -31.89
CA LYS A 84 -13.82 -4.61 -31.66
C LYS A 84 -13.69 -5.59 -30.49
N ALA A 85 -14.40 -5.32 -29.38
CA ALA A 85 -14.40 -6.19 -28.21
C ALA A 85 -14.96 -7.59 -28.51
N SER A 86 -16.03 -7.69 -29.31
CA SER A 86 -16.60 -8.99 -29.74
C SER A 86 -15.69 -9.75 -30.68
N GLU A 87 -14.95 -9.04 -31.56
CA GLU A 87 -13.97 -9.64 -32.49
C GLU A 87 -12.73 -10.13 -31.71
N THR A 88 -12.28 -9.37 -30.71
CA THR A 88 -11.09 -9.71 -29.92
C THR A 88 -11.37 -10.81 -28.89
N PHE A 89 -12.52 -10.75 -28.23
CA PHE A 89 -12.92 -11.67 -27.14
C PHE A 89 -14.27 -12.33 -27.43
N PRO A 90 -14.36 -13.22 -28.44
CA PRO A 90 -15.62 -13.87 -28.81
C PRO A 90 -16.22 -14.71 -27.67
N ASN A 91 -15.39 -15.19 -26.73
CA ASN A 91 -15.82 -15.96 -25.56
C ASN A 91 -15.95 -15.09 -24.28
N GLY A 92 -15.86 -13.76 -24.41
CA GLY A 92 -15.81 -12.83 -23.30
C GLY A 92 -14.43 -12.75 -22.62
N ILE A 93 -14.30 -11.83 -21.68
CA ILE A 93 -13.09 -11.63 -20.86
C ILE A 93 -13.52 -11.38 -19.40
N GLY A 94 -12.65 -11.73 -18.44
CA GLY A 94 -12.97 -11.61 -17.02
C GLY A 94 -12.83 -10.20 -16.45
N MET A 95 -11.85 -9.43 -16.97
CA MET A 95 -11.41 -8.18 -16.35
C MET A 95 -10.92 -7.15 -17.38
N ILE A 96 -11.18 -5.88 -17.12
CA ILE A 96 -10.54 -4.74 -17.81
C ILE A 96 -9.84 -3.90 -16.74
N ALA A 97 -8.56 -3.60 -17.00
CA ALA A 97 -7.72 -2.81 -16.11
C ALA A 97 -7.81 -1.31 -16.43
N ARG A 98 -7.74 -0.52 -15.37
CA ARG A 98 -7.62 0.95 -15.40
C ARG A 98 -8.54 1.61 -16.43
N PRO A 99 -9.87 1.46 -16.31
CA PRO A 99 -10.80 2.10 -17.24
C PRO A 99 -10.74 3.63 -17.19
N SER A 100 -10.14 4.23 -16.16
CA SER A 100 -9.96 5.69 -16.06
C SER A 100 -8.87 6.23 -16.98
N ASP A 101 -7.85 5.44 -17.33
CA ASP A 101 -6.80 5.86 -18.25
C ASP A 101 -7.15 5.64 -19.74
N ARG A 102 -6.43 6.32 -20.62
CA ARG A 102 -6.58 6.21 -22.08
C ARG A 102 -5.43 5.45 -22.76
N VAL A 103 -4.78 4.55 -22.04
CA VAL A 103 -3.73 3.68 -22.62
C VAL A 103 -4.27 2.98 -23.86
N GLY A 104 -3.45 2.86 -24.90
CA GLY A 104 -3.82 2.29 -26.21
C GLY A 104 -4.59 3.25 -27.14
N VAL A 105 -4.80 4.52 -26.77
CA VAL A 105 -5.28 5.57 -27.68
C VAL A 105 -4.13 6.05 -28.55
N LYS A 106 -4.34 6.13 -29.87
CA LYS A 106 -3.31 6.67 -30.78
C LYS A 106 -3.14 8.18 -30.50
N PRO A 107 -1.89 8.67 -30.35
CA PRO A 107 -1.64 10.12 -30.24
C PRO A 107 -2.19 10.86 -31.46
N THR A 108 -2.88 11.94 -31.26
CA THR A 108 -3.42 12.80 -32.33
C THR A 108 -2.36 13.62 -33.07
N SER A 109 -1.11 13.61 -32.58
CA SER A 109 0.03 14.26 -33.25
C SER A 109 1.11 13.22 -33.53
N GLY A 110 1.61 13.20 -34.77
CA GLY A 110 2.47 12.16 -35.36
C GLY A 110 3.88 11.97 -34.80
N ASN A 111 4.11 12.07 -33.50
CA ASN A 111 5.34 11.69 -32.84
C ASN A 111 5.14 10.33 -32.13
N ALA A 112 5.57 9.28 -32.80
CA ALA A 112 5.67 7.95 -32.21
C ALA A 112 6.65 8.00 -31.03
N GLY A 113 6.18 7.69 -29.83
CA GLY A 113 7.06 7.42 -28.68
C GLY A 113 6.77 8.18 -27.40
N ALA A 114 5.74 9.00 -27.31
CA ALA A 114 5.33 9.59 -26.05
C ALA A 114 3.81 9.53 -25.91
N GLU A 115 3.33 8.94 -24.84
CA GLU A 115 1.97 9.15 -24.33
C GLU A 115 1.77 10.59 -23.81
N VAL A 116 2.70 11.47 -24.13
CA VAL A 116 2.73 12.89 -23.78
C VAL A 116 1.57 13.59 -24.50
N GLY A 117 0.54 13.97 -23.74
CA GLY A 117 -0.59 14.74 -24.21
C GLY A 117 -1.94 14.02 -24.23
N VAL A 118 -2.01 12.74 -23.86
CA VAL A 118 -3.30 12.04 -23.68
C VAL A 118 -3.83 12.34 -22.29
N VAL A 119 -4.85 13.17 -22.21
CA VAL A 119 -5.53 13.47 -20.93
C VAL A 119 -6.44 12.30 -20.55
N ASN A 120 -6.24 11.71 -19.39
CA ASN A 120 -7.05 10.61 -18.85
C ASN A 120 -8.53 11.01 -18.67
N ARG A 121 -9.41 9.98 -18.62
CA ARG A 121 -10.87 10.18 -18.55
C ARG A 121 -11.25 10.91 -17.27
N ASN A 122 -12.11 11.93 -17.41
CA ASN A 122 -12.77 12.54 -16.28
C ASN A 122 -13.83 11.60 -15.67
N PRO A 123 -14.47 11.95 -14.52
CA PRO A 123 -15.44 11.07 -13.86
C PRO A 123 -16.61 10.61 -14.76
N LEU A 124 -17.17 11.51 -15.57
CA LEU A 124 -18.28 11.20 -16.49
C LEU A 124 -17.83 10.22 -17.59
N GLU A 125 -16.68 10.49 -18.19
CA GLU A 125 -16.11 9.66 -19.26
C GLU A 125 -15.75 8.27 -18.76
N THR A 126 -15.15 8.15 -17.57
CA THR A 126 -14.84 6.86 -16.94
C THR A 126 -16.10 6.04 -16.72
N ALA A 127 -17.13 6.63 -16.09
CA ALA A 127 -18.40 5.94 -15.83
C ALA A 127 -19.11 5.52 -17.13
N THR A 128 -19.04 6.36 -18.17
CA THR A 128 -19.60 6.04 -19.49
C THR A 128 -18.88 4.85 -20.13
N TYR A 129 -17.54 4.83 -20.06
CA TYR A 129 -16.71 3.72 -20.55
C TYR A 129 -17.03 2.42 -19.80
N CYS A 130 -17.07 2.46 -18.46
CA CYS A 130 -17.38 1.31 -17.62
C CYS A 130 -18.78 0.74 -17.95
N ASN A 131 -19.78 1.61 -18.08
CA ASN A 131 -21.14 1.18 -18.45
C ASN A 131 -21.20 0.54 -19.84
N ALA A 132 -20.47 1.08 -20.83
CA ALA A 132 -20.41 0.52 -22.19
C ALA A 132 -19.74 -0.85 -22.19
N ALA A 133 -18.65 -1.03 -21.45
CA ALA A 133 -17.96 -2.30 -21.31
C ALA A 133 -18.85 -3.36 -20.62
N GLN A 134 -19.50 -3.00 -19.52
CA GLN A 134 -20.45 -3.90 -18.83
C GLN A 134 -21.63 -4.28 -19.74
N LYS A 135 -22.17 -3.32 -20.48
CA LYS A 135 -23.26 -3.58 -21.44
C LYS A 135 -22.84 -4.58 -22.51
N TRP A 136 -21.63 -4.43 -23.07
CA TRP A 136 -21.10 -5.40 -24.01
C TRP A 136 -20.98 -6.80 -23.39
N ALA A 137 -20.36 -6.90 -22.21
CA ALA A 137 -20.16 -8.18 -21.55
C ALA A 137 -21.49 -8.91 -21.28
N ILE A 138 -22.54 -8.17 -20.88
CA ILE A 138 -23.84 -8.73 -20.49
C ILE A 138 -24.69 -9.05 -21.74
N GLU A 139 -24.71 -8.17 -22.74
CA GLU A 139 -25.66 -8.28 -23.86
C GLU A 139 -25.04 -8.91 -25.12
N LYS A 140 -23.74 -8.94 -25.25
CA LYS A 140 -23.05 -9.40 -26.49
C LYS A 140 -22.23 -10.67 -26.31
N THR A 141 -22.07 -11.17 -25.05
CA THR A 141 -21.49 -12.50 -24.79
C THR A 141 -22.58 -13.53 -24.52
N ARG A 142 -22.30 -14.80 -24.75
CA ARG A 142 -23.29 -15.88 -24.66
C ARG A 142 -23.94 -16.03 -23.27
N LEU A 143 -23.15 -15.90 -22.21
CA LEU A 143 -23.60 -16.09 -20.83
C LEU A 143 -23.88 -14.79 -20.09
N GLY A 144 -23.46 -13.65 -20.61
CA GLY A 144 -23.70 -12.34 -20.03
C GLY A 144 -23.03 -12.16 -18.65
N ILE A 145 -21.78 -12.61 -18.54
CA ILE A 145 -21.00 -12.52 -17.30
C ILE A 145 -20.41 -11.10 -17.16
N PRO A 146 -20.73 -10.33 -16.10
CA PRO A 146 -20.20 -9.00 -15.90
C PRO A 146 -18.68 -9.00 -15.67
N LEU A 147 -18.04 -7.84 -15.96
CA LEU A 147 -16.59 -7.65 -15.84
C LEU A 147 -16.18 -7.25 -14.42
N PHE A 148 -15.00 -7.69 -13.98
CA PHE A 148 -14.23 -6.91 -13.04
C PHE A 148 -13.60 -5.72 -13.76
N LEU A 149 -13.70 -4.55 -13.13
CA LEU A 149 -13.10 -3.30 -13.58
C LEU A 149 -12.19 -2.83 -12.46
N HIS A 150 -10.86 -3.08 -12.59
CA HIS A 150 -9.93 -2.77 -11.52
C HIS A 150 -9.16 -1.47 -11.75
N GLU A 151 -8.78 -0.85 -10.65
CA GLU A 151 -7.99 0.37 -10.61
C GLU A 151 -7.00 0.35 -9.47
N GLU A 152 -6.00 1.22 -9.52
CA GLU A 152 -5.11 1.49 -8.41
C GLU A 152 -5.75 2.50 -7.44
N SER A 153 -5.48 2.33 -6.14
CA SER A 153 -6.01 3.24 -5.12
C SER A 153 -5.20 3.19 -3.82
N LEU A 154 -3.89 3.44 -3.92
CA LEU A 154 -2.98 3.29 -2.78
C LEU A 154 -3.17 4.40 -1.74
N HIS A 155 -3.41 5.64 -2.17
CA HIS A 155 -3.64 6.80 -1.29
C HIS A 155 -4.66 7.80 -1.87
N GLY A 156 -5.62 7.28 -2.58
CA GLY A 156 -6.67 7.96 -3.35
C GLY A 156 -6.94 7.14 -4.59
N TYR A 157 -8.09 7.31 -5.20
CA TYR A 157 -8.37 6.68 -6.48
C TYR A 157 -7.44 7.24 -7.56
N VAL A 158 -6.60 6.42 -8.19
CA VAL A 158 -5.65 6.84 -9.24
C VAL A 158 -6.39 7.13 -10.55
N ALA A 159 -7.19 8.16 -10.52
CA ALA A 159 -7.97 8.64 -11.64
C ALA A 159 -8.11 10.16 -11.61
N ARG A 160 -8.11 10.79 -12.78
CA ARG A 160 -8.22 12.24 -12.92
C ARG A 160 -9.34 12.83 -12.08
N GLU A 161 -9.07 13.94 -11.40
CA GLU A 161 -9.97 14.70 -10.53
C GLU A 161 -10.34 14.03 -9.20
N SER A 162 -9.83 12.83 -8.89
CA SER A 162 -10.09 12.16 -7.63
C SER A 162 -9.37 12.83 -6.47
N THR A 163 -9.83 12.57 -5.24
CA THR A 163 -9.17 13.06 -4.04
C THR A 163 -7.85 12.35 -3.82
N SER A 164 -6.76 13.10 -3.68
CA SER A 164 -5.44 12.60 -3.31
C SER A 164 -5.19 12.83 -1.81
N PHE A 165 -4.98 11.74 -1.08
CA PHE A 165 -4.65 11.71 0.35
C PHE A 165 -3.14 11.57 0.56
N PRO A 166 -2.63 11.68 1.81
CA PRO A 166 -1.25 11.31 2.11
C PRO A 166 -0.91 9.90 1.64
N GLN A 167 0.32 9.73 1.12
CA GLN A 167 0.87 8.40 0.80
C GLN A 167 0.80 7.45 2.00
N ALA A 168 0.84 6.14 1.76
CA ALA A 168 0.65 5.13 2.80
C ALA A 168 1.65 5.29 3.95
N ILE A 169 2.93 5.58 3.67
CA ILE A 169 3.95 5.84 4.70
C ILE A 169 3.62 7.09 5.54
N ALA A 170 3.11 8.14 4.90
CA ALA A 170 2.64 9.33 5.59
C ALA A 170 1.42 9.01 6.46
N LEU A 171 0.43 8.32 5.90
CA LEU A 171 -0.77 7.92 6.64
C LEU A 171 -0.43 7.03 7.85
N ALA A 172 0.54 6.13 7.71
CA ALA A 172 1.05 5.30 8.81
C ALA A 172 1.62 6.16 9.95
N SER A 173 2.26 7.30 9.62
CA SER A 173 2.76 8.25 10.65
C SER A 173 1.65 8.80 11.53
N SER A 174 0.40 8.76 11.11
CA SER A 174 -0.74 9.16 11.96
C SER A 174 -1.00 8.17 13.10
N PHE A 175 -0.62 6.89 12.97
CA PHE A 175 -1.02 5.80 13.88
C PHE A 175 -2.53 5.84 14.20
N ASP A 176 -3.34 6.15 13.17
CA ASP A 176 -4.80 6.34 13.28
C ASP A 176 -5.53 5.43 12.27
N PRO A 177 -5.83 4.16 12.64
CA PRO A 177 -6.53 3.24 11.76
C PRO A 177 -7.97 3.67 11.44
N ASP A 178 -8.62 4.41 12.33
CA ASP A 178 -9.98 4.94 12.07
C ASP A 178 -9.94 5.99 10.95
N LEU A 179 -8.90 6.82 10.92
CA LEU A 179 -8.65 7.77 9.84
C LEU A 179 -8.40 7.03 8.51
N ALA A 180 -7.57 5.99 8.52
CA ALA A 180 -7.31 5.16 7.35
C ALA A 180 -8.61 4.54 6.80
N GLN A 181 -9.45 3.95 7.66
CA GLN A 181 -10.74 3.39 7.24
C GLN A 181 -11.67 4.43 6.60
N LYS A 182 -11.71 5.66 7.14
CA LYS A 182 -12.50 6.77 6.55
C LYS A 182 -11.98 7.14 5.16
N ILE A 183 -10.66 7.29 5.00
CA ILE A 183 -10.01 7.61 3.72
C ILE A 183 -10.37 6.57 2.67
N PHE A 184 -10.15 5.29 2.95
CA PHE A 184 -10.43 4.24 1.98
C PHE A 184 -11.93 4.01 1.74
N SER A 185 -12.80 4.46 2.65
CA SER A 185 -14.25 4.54 2.38
C SER A 185 -14.58 5.64 1.37
N VAL A 186 -13.85 6.76 1.37
CA VAL A 186 -13.99 7.80 0.33
C VAL A 186 -13.48 7.27 -1.01
N CYS A 187 -12.29 6.62 -1.02
CA CYS A 187 -11.74 6.00 -2.22
C CYS A 187 -12.73 5.01 -2.85
N ALA A 188 -13.33 4.13 -2.05
CA ALA A 188 -14.33 3.18 -2.51
C ALA A 188 -15.54 3.87 -3.16
N LYS A 189 -16.05 4.94 -2.56
CA LYS A 189 -17.19 5.72 -3.10
C LYS A 189 -16.85 6.38 -4.43
N GLU A 190 -15.68 6.99 -4.55
CA GLU A 190 -15.23 7.60 -5.80
C GLU A 190 -15.03 6.56 -6.92
N MET A 191 -14.43 5.41 -6.59
CA MET A 191 -14.28 4.28 -7.52
C MET A 191 -15.63 3.74 -7.97
N ARG A 192 -16.51 3.42 -7.03
CA ARG A 192 -17.82 2.85 -7.33
C ARG A 192 -18.70 3.80 -8.13
N ALA A 193 -18.64 5.10 -7.84
CA ALA A 193 -19.38 6.13 -8.58
C ALA A 193 -19.00 6.18 -10.07
N ARG A 194 -17.77 5.78 -10.42
CA ARG A 194 -17.27 5.70 -11.80
C ARG A 194 -17.42 4.31 -12.43
N GLY A 195 -17.95 3.33 -11.69
CA GLY A 195 -18.24 1.98 -12.19
C GLY A 195 -17.12 0.96 -11.97
N THR A 196 -16.01 1.33 -11.33
CA THR A 196 -14.97 0.38 -10.94
C THR A 196 -15.38 -0.41 -9.72
N ASN A 197 -14.90 -1.65 -9.59
CA ASN A 197 -15.43 -2.59 -8.59
C ASN A 197 -14.34 -3.42 -7.87
N LEU A 198 -13.06 -3.21 -8.23
CA LEU A 198 -11.90 -3.87 -7.62
C LEU A 198 -10.75 -2.87 -7.49
N ALA A 199 -10.25 -2.67 -6.28
CA ALA A 199 -9.07 -1.87 -5.98
C ALA A 199 -7.84 -2.78 -5.87
N LEU A 200 -6.72 -2.41 -6.51
CA LEU A 200 -5.42 -3.05 -6.29
C LEU A 200 -4.71 -2.37 -5.10
N ALA A 201 -5.32 -2.44 -3.94
CA ALA A 201 -4.90 -1.88 -2.66
C ALA A 201 -5.60 -2.61 -1.50
N PRO A 202 -5.03 -2.59 -0.26
CA PRO A 202 -3.85 -1.88 0.20
C PRO A 202 -2.52 -2.62 -0.02
N VAL A 203 -1.41 -1.86 0.02
CA VAL A 203 -0.06 -2.41 0.14
C VAL A 203 0.28 -2.63 1.60
N VAL A 204 0.59 -3.87 1.99
CA VAL A 204 0.96 -4.24 3.37
C VAL A 204 2.35 -4.87 3.46
N ASP A 205 3.20 -4.58 2.48
CA ASP A 205 4.60 -4.94 2.53
C ASP A 205 5.27 -4.33 3.76
N VAL A 206 6.09 -5.14 4.45
CA VAL A 206 6.91 -4.67 5.57
C VAL A 206 8.20 -4.11 5.00
N ALA A 207 8.40 -2.80 5.11
CA ALA A 207 9.50 -2.08 4.47
C ALA A 207 10.78 -2.13 5.31
N ARG A 208 11.69 -3.03 4.99
CA ARG A 208 12.96 -3.23 5.71
C ARG A 208 14.18 -2.70 4.96
N GLU A 209 14.01 -2.27 3.71
CA GLU A 209 15.07 -1.78 2.84
C GLU A 209 14.75 -0.35 2.32
N PRO A 210 15.25 0.70 2.99
CA PRO A 210 14.93 2.10 2.63
C PRO A 210 15.40 2.54 1.24
N ARG A 211 16.34 1.82 0.60
CA ARG A 211 16.80 2.13 -0.76
C ARG A 211 15.78 1.74 -1.83
N TRP A 212 14.87 0.83 -1.51
CA TRP A 212 13.79 0.40 -2.40
C TRP A 212 12.85 1.57 -2.76
N GLY A 213 12.52 1.70 -4.06
CA GLY A 213 11.75 2.83 -4.59
C GLY A 213 10.29 2.88 -4.15
N ARG A 214 9.71 1.73 -3.74
CA ARG A 214 8.30 1.60 -3.38
C ARG A 214 8.01 1.74 -1.88
N ILE A 215 8.97 2.18 -1.09
CA ILE A 215 8.77 2.31 0.37
C ILE A 215 7.63 3.29 0.71
N GLU A 216 7.39 4.31 -0.12
CA GLU A 216 6.29 5.27 0.04
C GLU A 216 4.89 4.62 0.02
N GLU A 217 4.76 3.47 -0.66
CA GLU A 217 3.49 2.74 -0.79
C GLU A 217 3.13 1.94 0.47
N THR A 218 4.07 1.76 1.41
CA THR A 218 3.95 0.87 2.56
C THR A 218 3.54 1.60 3.84
N TYR A 219 3.05 0.86 4.82
CA TYR A 219 2.80 1.39 6.16
C TYR A 219 4.04 1.32 7.08
N GLY A 220 5.23 1.10 6.51
CA GLY A 220 6.50 1.16 7.22
C GLY A 220 7.13 -0.19 7.56
N GLU A 221 8.04 -0.19 8.56
CA GLU A 221 8.90 -1.33 8.88
C GLU A 221 8.30 -2.33 9.88
N ASP A 222 7.19 -1.97 10.51
CA ASP A 222 6.60 -2.75 11.60
C ASP A 222 5.42 -3.61 11.15
N PRO A 223 5.47 -4.95 11.38
CA PRO A 223 4.41 -5.87 10.96
C PRO A 223 3.04 -5.56 11.60
N HIS A 224 3.01 -5.11 12.86
CA HIS A 224 1.77 -4.81 13.56
C HIS A 224 1.10 -3.55 12.98
N VAL A 225 1.87 -2.49 12.74
CA VAL A 225 1.37 -1.26 12.07
C VAL A 225 0.84 -1.58 10.68
N CYS A 226 1.61 -2.33 9.86
CA CYS A 226 1.17 -2.77 8.52
C CYS A 226 -0.14 -3.55 8.58
N GLY A 227 -0.26 -4.48 9.54
CA GLY A 227 -1.47 -5.29 9.70
C GLY A 227 -2.69 -4.49 10.15
N VAL A 228 -2.52 -3.57 11.12
CA VAL A 228 -3.62 -2.75 11.65
C VAL A 228 -4.10 -1.73 10.64
N MET A 229 -3.17 -1.00 9.99
CA MET A 229 -3.50 0.00 8.98
C MET A 229 -4.08 -0.65 7.71
N GLY A 230 -3.48 -1.77 7.26
CA GLY A 230 -3.99 -2.54 6.12
C GLY A 230 -5.39 -3.11 6.36
N LYS A 231 -5.67 -3.65 7.56
CA LYS A 231 -7.04 -4.09 7.93
C LYS A 231 -8.03 -2.93 7.84
N ALA A 232 -7.67 -1.77 8.39
CA ALA A 232 -8.53 -0.58 8.33
C ALA A 232 -8.80 -0.15 6.88
N ALA A 233 -7.80 -0.22 5.99
CA ALA A 233 -7.96 0.06 4.57
C ALA A 233 -8.93 -0.93 3.90
N VAL A 234 -8.78 -2.23 4.14
CA VAL A 234 -9.69 -3.26 3.61
C VAL A 234 -11.12 -3.02 4.06
N LEU A 235 -11.35 -2.74 5.35
CA LEU A 235 -12.67 -2.40 5.87
C LEU A 235 -13.22 -1.10 5.26
N GLY A 236 -12.36 -0.15 4.95
CA GLY A 236 -12.71 1.06 4.21
C GLY A 236 -13.22 0.74 2.80
N PHE A 237 -12.47 -0.05 2.03
CA PHE A 237 -12.85 -0.43 0.67
C PHE A 237 -14.08 -1.33 0.61
N GLN A 238 -14.09 -2.44 1.38
CA GLN A 238 -15.08 -3.52 1.26
C GLN A 238 -16.19 -3.47 2.31
N GLY A 239 -15.93 -2.88 3.49
CA GLY A 239 -16.74 -3.12 4.68
C GLY A 239 -16.46 -4.51 5.25
N ASP A 240 -17.36 -4.96 6.13
CA ASP A 240 -17.26 -6.21 6.91
C ASP A 240 -18.27 -7.30 6.48
N THR A 241 -19.12 -6.98 5.51
CA THR A 241 -20.24 -7.87 5.09
C THR A 241 -20.21 -8.17 3.59
N LEU A 242 -20.74 -9.34 3.23
CA LEU A 242 -21.01 -9.76 1.86
C LEU A 242 -22.51 -10.11 1.74
N PRO A 243 -23.15 -9.80 0.60
CA PRO A 243 -22.66 -9.09 -0.58
C PRO A 243 -22.22 -7.66 -0.27
N LEU A 244 -21.32 -7.11 -1.11
CA LEU A 244 -20.81 -5.75 -0.95
C LEU A 244 -21.94 -4.71 -0.90
N ALA A 245 -21.78 -3.70 -0.05
CA ALA A 245 -22.63 -2.51 -0.09
C ALA A 245 -22.43 -1.74 -1.41
N LYS A 246 -23.43 -0.95 -1.80
CA LYS A 246 -23.47 -0.28 -3.11
C LYS A 246 -22.39 0.78 -3.33
N ASP A 247 -21.80 1.28 -2.25
CA ASP A 247 -20.74 2.29 -2.24
C ASP A 247 -19.36 1.69 -1.93
N LYS A 248 -19.24 0.36 -1.97
CA LYS A 248 -18.02 -0.40 -1.69
C LYS A 248 -17.46 -1.06 -2.95
N VAL A 249 -16.16 -1.36 -2.91
CA VAL A 249 -15.43 -2.11 -3.93
C VAL A 249 -14.63 -3.22 -3.26
N PHE A 250 -14.27 -4.25 -4.00
CA PHE A 250 -13.33 -5.26 -3.53
C PHE A 250 -11.93 -4.67 -3.36
N ALA A 251 -11.20 -5.15 -2.36
CA ALA A 251 -9.79 -4.82 -2.12
C ALA A 251 -8.89 -5.98 -2.56
N THR A 252 -7.65 -5.66 -2.89
CA THR A 252 -6.59 -6.63 -3.19
C THR A 252 -5.42 -6.40 -2.24
N LEU A 253 -5.15 -7.36 -1.38
CA LEU A 253 -4.04 -7.31 -0.45
C LEU A 253 -2.74 -7.59 -1.19
N LYS A 254 -1.75 -6.69 -1.12
CA LYS A 254 -0.50 -6.80 -1.87
C LYS A 254 0.72 -6.32 -1.10
N HIS A 255 1.93 -6.78 -1.44
CA HIS A 255 2.25 -7.87 -2.35
C HIS A 255 2.74 -9.07 -1.52
N MET A 256 2.15 -10.24 -1.69
CA MET A 256 2.52 -11.40 -0.88
C MET A 256 3.71 -12.14 -1.53
N THR A 257 4.95 -12.11 -0.94
CA THR A 257 5.42 -11.40 0.25
C THR A 257 6.93 -11.18 0.19
N GLY A 258 7.46 -10.43 1.16
CA GLY A 258 8.90 -10.19 1.25
C GLY A 258 9.42 -9.11 0.30
N HIS A 259 8.54 -8.46 -0.44
CA HIS A 259 8.85 -7.45 -1.47
C HIS A 259 9.59 -6.21 -0.90
N GLY A 260 9.33 -5.85 0.36
CA GLY A 260 9.96 -4.71 1.05
C GLY A 260 11.37 -4.97 1.60
N GLN A 261 12.00 -6.10 1.26
CA GLN A 261 13.39 -6.43 1.62
C GLN A 261 14.14 -7.05 0.43
N PRO A 262 14.19 -6.39 -0.73
CA PRO A 262 14.91 -6.92 -1.89
C PRO A 262 16.42 -6.81 -1.70
N GLU A 263 17.18 -7.75 -2.25
CA GLU A 263 18.64 -7.64 -2.32
C GLU A 263 19.05 -6.36 -3.05
N ASN A 264 20.13 -5.73 -2.58
CA ASN A 264 20.65 -4.44 -3.06
C ASN A 264 19.67 -3.27 -2.97
N GLY A 265 18.48 -3.43 -2.41
CA GLY A 265 17.43 -2.41 -2.43
C GLY A 265 16.81 -2.21 -3.81
N THR A 266 16.99 -3.14 -4.74
CA THR A 266 16.47 -3.02 -6.11
C THR A 266 15.12 -3.71 -6.27
N ASN A 267 14.18 -3.04 -6.89
CA ASN A 267 12.83 -3.57 -7.10
C ASN A 267 12.87 -4.91 -7.86
N VAL A 268 12.01 -5.86 -7.44
CA VAL A 268 11.97 -7.24 -7.94
C VAL A 268 13.18 -8.10 -7.54
N GLY A 269 14.17 -7.53 -6.84
CA GLY A 269 15.34 -8.28 -6.35
C GLY A 269 14.94 -9.47 -5.46
N PRO A 270 15.77 -10.53 -5.39
CA PRO A 270 15.48 -11.69 -4.56
C PRO A 270 15.25 -11.31 -3.09
N ALA A 271 14.32 -11.99 -2.44
CA ALA A 271 14.08 -11.88 -1.00
C ALA A 271 14.58 -13.15 -0.30
N ASN A 272 15.87 -13.16 0.06
CA ASN A 272 16.48 -14.28 0.78
C ASN A 272 16.11 -14.23 2.26
N ILE A 273 14.89 -14.62 2.56
CA ILE A 273 14.28 -14.56 3.89
C ILE A 273 13.99 -15.99 4.35
N SER A 274 14.47 -16.35 5.54
CA SER A 274 14.17 -17.67 6.11
C SER A 274 12.70 -17.83 6.44
N GLU A 275 12.16 -19.07 6.43
CA GLU A 275 10.76 -19.33 6.78
C GLU A 275 10.38 -18.71 8.14
N ARG A 276 11.25 -18.78 9.15
CA ARG A 276 11.02 -18.18 10.46
C ARG A 276 10.77 -16.69 10.36
N ILE A 277 11.64 -15.96 9.66
CA ILE A 277 11.52 -14.52 9.48
C ILE A 277 10.28 -14.17 8.63
N LEU A 278 9.95 -14.99 7.62
CA LEU A 278 8.68 -14.83 6.89
C LEU A 278 7.50 -14.90 7.86
N ARG A 279 7.44 -15.92 8.72
CA ARG A 279 6.35 -16.16 9.66
C ARG A 279 6.26 -15.14 10.80
N GLU A 280 7.37 -14.55 11.22
CA GLU A 280 7.41 -13.61 12.34
C GLU A 280 7.31 -12.15 11.91
N ASP A 281 7.79 -11.80 10.69
CA ASP A 281 7.88 -10.40 10.26
C ASP A 281 7.05 -10.09 9.00
N PHE A 282 7.00 -10.98 7.99
CA PHE A 282 6.38 -10.66 6.70
C PHE A 282 4.97 -11.23 6.50
N PHE A 283 4.67 -12.36 7.12
CA PHE A 283 3.33 -12.96 7.07
C PHE A 283 2.30 -12.27 7.98
N PRO A 284 2.65 -11.75 9.17
CA PRO A 284 1.65 -11.27 10.12
C PRO A 284 0.65 -10.24 9.57
N PRO A 285 1.02 -9.25 8.74
CA PRO A 285 0.04 -8.34 8.15
C PRO A 285 -0.98 -9.07 7.28
N PHE A 286 -0.52 -10.00 6.45
CA PHE A 286 -1.38 -10.79 5.55
C PHE A 286 -2.27 -11.76 6.34
N GLU A 287 -1.68 -12.52 7.26
CA GLU A 287 -2.40 -13.49 8.10
C GLU A 287 -3.52 -12.82 8.88
N LYS A 288 -3.22 -11.68 9.53
CA LYS A 288 -4.19 -10.90 10.27
C LYS A 288 -5.37 -10.49 9.41
N ILE A 289 -5.12 -9.91 8.25
CA ILE A 289 -6.17 -9.39 7.37
C ILE A 289 -6.99 -10.54 6.78
N VAL A 290 -6.35 -11.63 6.33
CA VAL A 290 -7.05 -12.80 5.80
C VAL A 290 -7.96 -13.44 6.84
N LYS A 291 -7.51 -13.52 8.10
CA LYS A 291 -8.29 -14.15 9.18
C LYS A 291 -9.38 -13.24 9.77
N GLU A 292 -9.16 -11.92 9.76
CA GLU A 292 -10.03 -10.98 10.45
C GLU A 292 -10.96 -10.19 9.52
N THR A 293 -10.89 -10.43 8.21
CA THR A 293 -11.74 -9.75 7.21
C THR A 293 -12.24 -10.71 6.14
N ASN A 294 -13.17 -10.22 5.30
CA ASN A 294 -13.61 -10.93 4.10
C ASN A 294 -12.80 -10.49 2.86
N ILE A 295 -11.47 -10.34 2.98
CA ILE A 295 -10.63 -9.88 1.87
C ILE A 295 -10.88 -10.67 0.59
N ALA A 296 -11.18 -9.95 -0.50
CA ALA A 296 -11.62 -10.53 -1.76
C ALA A 296 -10.47 -11.07 -2.61
N ALA A 297 -9.36 -10.36 -2.66
CA ALA A 297 -8.24 -10.73 -3.51
C ALA A 297 -6.89 -10.58 -2.78
N VAL A 298 -5.91 -11.37 -3.21
CA VAL A 298 -4.50 -11.25 -2.83
C VAL A 298 -3.66 -11.25 -4.10
N MET A 299 -2.62 -10.43 -4.13
CA MET A 299 -1.66 -10.35 -5.22
C MET A 299 -0.30 -10.88 -4.74
N PRO A 300 0.24 -11.95 -5.35
CA PRO A 300 1.61 -12.38 -5.09
C PRO A 300 2.60 -11.30 -5.51
N SER A 301 3.75 -11.23 -4.85
CA SER A 301 4.79 -10.25 -5.16
C SER A 301 5.63 -10.66 -6.38
N TYR A 302 6.32 -9.68 -6.97
CA TYR A 302 7.24 -9.94 -8.10
C TYR A 302 8.44 -10.80 -7.73
N ASN A 303 9.00 -10.58 -6.52
CA ASN A 303 10.25 -11.21 -6.09
C ASN A 303 10.14 -12.73 -5.95
N GLU A 304 11.27 -13.37 -6.02
CA GLU A 304 11.44 -14.75 -5.59
C GLU A 304 11.78 -14.83 -4.11
N ILE A 305 11.38 -15.93 -3.46
CA ILE A 305 11.75 -16.30 -2.10
C ILE A 305 12.50 -17.62 -2.18
N ASP A 306 13.74 -17.64 -1.69
CA ASP A 306 14.58 -18.85 -1.72
C ASP A 306 14.63 -19.47 -3.14
N GLY A 307 14.81 -18.62 -4.17
CA GLY A 307 14.89 -19.02 -5.57
C GLY A 307 13.57 -19.40 -6.23
N VAL A 308 12.42 -19.24 -5.56
CA VAL A 308 11.10 -19.56 -6.13
C VAL A 308 10.29 -18.29 -6.31
N PRO A 309 10.02 -17.82 -7.55
CA PRO A 309 9.14 -16.69 -7.81
C PRO A 309 7.78 -16.86 -7.15
N SER A 310 7.25 -15.81 -6.51
CA SER A 310 6.02 -15.91 -5.72
C SER A 310 4.83 -16.42 -6.54
N HIS A 311 4.75 -16.08 -7.84
CA HIS A 311 3.71 -16.55 -8.76
C HIS A 311 3.81 -18.03 -9.15
N ALA A 312 4.94 -18.72 -8.82
CA ALA A 312 5.13 -20.15 -8.99
C ALA A 312 5.20 -20.91 -7.67
N ASN A 313 5.06 -20.21 -6.54
CA ASN A 313 5.32 -20.77 -5.21
C ASN A 313 4.08 -21.44 -4.63
N THR A 314 3.97 -22.75 -4.85
CA THR A 314 2.86 -23.57 -4.34
C THR A 314 2.82 -23.67 -2.81
N TRP A 315 3.97 -23.58 -2.13
CA TRP A 315 4.02 -23.53 -0.67
C TRP A 315 3.40 -22.23 -0.16
N LEU A 316 3.84 -21.08 -0.70
CA LEU A 316 3.35 -19.77 -0.28
C LEU A 316 1.84 -19.61 -0.52
N LEU A 317 1.39 -19.88 -1.75
CA LEU A 317 0.01 -19.62 -2.16
C LEU A 317 -0.95 -20.76 -1.81
N GLY A 318 -0.47 -22.00 -1.87
CA GLY A 318 -1.25 -23.20 -1.58
C GLY A 318 -1.25 -23.57 -0.10
N THR A 319 -0.08 -23.87 0.47
CA THR A 319 0.03 -24.36 1.85
C THR A 319 -0.24 -23.24 2.86
N ILE A 320 0.43 -22.11 2.75
CA ILE A 320 0.32 -21.01 3.72
C ILE A 320 -1.00 -20.25 3.54
N LEU A 321 -1.17 -19.57 2.41
CA LEU A 321 -2.30 -18.66 2.21
C LEU A 321 -3.65 -19.39 2.24
N ARG A 322 -3.80 -20.44 1.44
CA ARG A 322 -5.08 -21.17 1.35
C ARG A 322 -5.23 -22.25 2.42
N GLY A 323 -4.15 -22.98 2.74
CA GLY A 323 -4.16 -24.07 3.72
C GLY A 323 -4.20 -23.58 5.16
N GLU A 324 -3.14 -22.88 5.60
CA GLU A 324 -3.01 -22.46 7.02
C GLU A 324 -3.92 -21.28 7.38
N TRP A 325 -4.05 -20.28 6.50
CA TRP A 325 -4.87 -19.10 6.79
C TRP A 325 -6.30 -19.21 6.27
N GLY A 326 -6.60 -20.16 5.41
CA GLY A 326 -7.95 -20.45 4.93
C GLY A 326 -8.51 -19.45 3.94
N PHE A 327 -7.65 -18.73 3.20
CA PHE A 327 -8.08 -17.75 2.18
C PHE A 327 -9.00 -18.36 1.12
N LYS A 328 -10.15 -17.73 0.87
CA LYS A 328 -11.20 -18.19 -0.06
C LYS A 328 -11.32 -17.35 -1.32
N GLY A 329 -10.69 -16.17 -1.34
CA GLY A 329 -10.80 -15.22 -2.43
C GLY A 329 -9.97 -15.57 -3.67
N VAL A 330 -9.79 -14.58 -4.54
CA VAL A 330 -9.09 -14.70 -5.82
C VAL A 330 -7.63 -14.28 -5.70
N LEU A 331 -6.73 -15.03 -6.35
CA LEU A 331 -5.34 -14.62 -6.57
C LEU A 331 -5.25 -13.89 -7.91
N VAL A 332 -4.91 -12.60 -7.86
CA VAL A 332 -4.68 -11.77 -9.04
C VAL A 332 -3.18 -11.61 -9.21
N SER A 333 -2.62 -11.94 -10.37
CA SER A 333 -1.18 -11.75 -10.58
C SER A 333 -0.81 -10.28 -10.48
N ASP A 334 0.45 -9.97 -10.14
CA ASP A 334 1.00 -8.65 -10.41
C ASP A 334 1.22 -8.47 -11.92
N TYR A 335 1.39 -7.22 -12.37
CA TYR A 335 1.44 -6.86 -13.78
C TYR A 335 2.63 -7.53 -14.47
N PHE A 336 2.34 -8.33 -15.50
CA PHE A 336 3.33 -9.11 -16.27
C PHE A 336 4.11 -10.16 -15.45
N ALA A 337 3.87 -10.33 -14.17
CA ALA A 337 4.68 -11.18 -13.29
C ALA A 337 4.71 -12.66 -13.71
N ILE A 338 3.63 -13.18 -14.33
CA ILE A 338 3.63 -14.54 -14.89
C ILE A 338 4.59 -14.61 -16.09
N LYS A 339 4.56 -13.60 -16.97
CA LYS A 339 5.50 -13.50 -18.10
C LYS A 339 6.94 -13.31 -17.64
N GLU A 340 7.16 -12.64 -16.51
CA GLU A 340 8.49 -12.43 -15.95
C GLU A 340 9.17 -13.71 -15.46
N MET A 341 8.43 -14.79 -15.22
CA MET A 341 9.04 -16.10 -15.01
C MET A 341 9.86 -16.57 -16.22
N VAL A 342 9.52 -16.09 -17.43
CA VAL A 342 10.29 -16.33 -18.67
C VAL A 342 11.37 -15.27 -18.85
N THR A 343 10.97 -13.99 -18.78
CA THR A 343 11.81 -12.87 -19.24
C THR A 343 12.80 -12.39 -18.21
N ARG A 344 12.47 -12.40 -16.94
CA ARG A 344 13.29 -11.88 -15.83
C ARG A 344 13.86 -13.01 -14.96
N HIS A 345 13.04 -13.83 -14.33
CA HIS A 345 13.48 -14.92 -13.45
C HIS A 345 14.16 -16.07 -14.18
N LYS A 346 13.95 -16.25 -15.49
CA LYS A 346 14.50 -17.38 -16.27
C LYS A 346 14.13 -18.75 -15.71
N LEU A 347 12.98 -18.82 -15.03
CA LEU A 347 12.50 -20.06 -14.39
C LEU A 347 12.01 -21.09 -15.41
N VAL A 348 11.41 -20.61 -16.50
CA VAL A 348 10.79 -21.44 -17.53
C VAL A 348 11.12 -20.92 -18.93
N PRO A 349 11.11 -21.81 -19.98
CA PRO A 349 11.57 -21.43 -21.32
C PRO A 349 10.55 -20.62 -22.14
N ASN A 350 9.26 -20.66 -21.81
CA ASN A 350 8.20 -20.05 -22.64
C ASN A 350 6.91 -19.79 -21.83
N ASP A 351 5.99 -19.08 -22.46
CA ASP A 351 4.72 -18.63 -21.85
C ASP A 351 3.79 -19.77 -21.46
N MET A 352 3.82 -20.91 -22.18
CA MET A 352 3.01 -22.08 -21.84
C MET A 352 3.46 -22.69 -20.49
N GLU A 353 4.77 -22.78 -20.26
CA GLU A 353 5.32 -23.27 -19.01
C GLU A 353 5.10 -22.27 -17.86
N ALA A 354 5.12 -20.98 -18.16
CA ALA A 354 4.78 -19.94 -17.18
C ALA A 354 3.31 -20.05 -16.76
N ALA A 355 2.39 -20.16 -17.70
CA ALA A 355 0.97 -20.38 -17.42
C ALA A 355 0.73 -21.66 -16.61
N PHE A 356 1.40 -22.77 -16.98
CA PHE A 356 1.33 -24.01 -16.23
C PHE A 356 1.75 -23.85 -14.76
N LYS A 357 2.90 -23.22 -14.52
CA LYS A 357 3.41 -22.97 -13.17
C LYS A 357 2.47 -22.07 -12.34
N ALA A 358 1.97 -20.99 -12.92
CA ALA A 358 1.07 -20.06 -12.26
C ALA A 358 -0.27 -20.70 -11.88
N VAL A 359 -0.89 -21.46 -12.80
CA VAL A 359 -2.13 -22.21 -12.52
C VAL A 359 -1.91 -23.24 -11.43
N LYS A 360 -0.80 -23.98 -11.47
CA LYS A 360 -0.47 -24.98 -10.41
C LYS A 360 -0.20 -24.32 -9.05
N ALA A 361 0.33 -23.10 -9.03
CA ALA A 361 0.49 -22.32 -7.80
C ALA A 361 -0.84 -21.73 -7.29
N GLY A 362 -1.90 -21.72 -8.13
CA GLY A 362 -3.24 -21.27 -7.77
C GLY A 362 -3.51 -19.80 -8.09
N VAL A 363 -2.74 -19.17 -8.99
CA VAL A 363 -3.01 -17.81 -9.50
C VAL A 363 -4.25 -17.87 -10.38
N ASP A 364 -5.28 -17.11 -10.01
CA ASP A 364 -6.61 -17.24 -10.62
C ASP A 364 -6.77 -16.33 -11.86
N ILE A 365 -6.21 -15.12 -11.83
CA ILE A 365 -6.33 -14.12 -12.91
C ILE A 365 -4.96 -13.58 -13.32
N GLU A 366 -4.66 -13.63 -14.63
CA GLU A 366 -3.48 -12.98 -15.20
C GLU A 366 -3.77 -11.51 -15.46
N THR A 367 -2.87 -10.60 -15.01
CA THR A 367 -2.90 -9.16 -15.28
C THR A 367 -1.56 -8.68 -15.85
N PRO A 368 -1.51 -7.55 -16.55
CA PRO A 368 -2.65 -6.70 -16.95
C PRO A 368 -3.21 -7.09 -18.33
N ASP A 369 -2.51 -7.87 -19.12
CA ASP A 369 -2.86 -8.29 -20.48
C ASP A 369 -2.84 -9.81 -20.67
N THR A 370 -3.52 -10.28 -21.69
CA THR A 370 -3.66 -11.71 -22.03
C THR A 370 -2.41 -12.27 -22.71
N GLN A 371 -1.33 -12.48 -21.96
CA GLN A 371 -0.05 -12.93 -22.52
C GLN A 371 0.18 -14.44 -22.41
N THR A 372 -0.04 -15.03 -21.23
CA THR A 372 0.31 -16.43 -20.96
C THR A 372 -0.91 -17.33 -20.84
N TYR A 373 -1.98 -16.90 -20.21
CA TYR A 373 -3.17 -17.70 -19.93
C TYR A 373 -3.98 -18.18 -21.14
N PRO A 374 -3.92 -17.60 -22.35
CA PRO A 374 -4.46 -18.26 -23.54
C PRO A 374 -3.93 -19.67 -23.78
N ASN A 375 -2.69 -19.99 -23.32
CA ASN A 375 -2.10 -21.32 -23.42
C ASN A 375 -2.77 -22.36 -22.48
N VAL A 376 -3.55 -21.92 -21.48
CA VAL A 376 -4.26 -22.83 -20.56
C VAL A 376 -5.22 -23.76 -21.30
N ILE A 377 -5.84 -23.28 -22.37
CA ILE A 377 -6.72 -24.10 -23.21
C ILE A 377 -5.95 -25.31 -23.78
N GLN A 378 -4.72 -25.08 -24.29
CA GLN A 378 -3.90 -26.16 -24.82
C GLN A 378 -3.40 -27.10 -23.71
N LEU A 379 -2.99 -26.54 -22.56
CA LEU A 379 -2.56 -27.32 -21.40
C LEU A 379 -3.66 -28.28 -20.89
N VAL A 380 -4.93 -27.88 -20.97
CA VAL A 380 -6.07 -28.74 -20.62
C VAL A 380 -6.26 -29.82 -21.69
N LYS A 381 -6.20 -29.46 -22.97
CA LYS A 381 -6.31 -30.43 -24.10
C LYS A 381 -5.21 -31.48 -24.05
N ASP A 382 -4.01 -31.12 -23.62
CA ASP A 382 -2.86 -32.03 -23.46
C ASP A 382 -2.91 -32.85 -22.16
N GLY A 383 -3.91 -32.62 -21.30
CA GLY A 383 -4.09 -33.31 -20.04
C GLY A 383 -3.08 -32.91 -18.95
N ARG A 384 -2.32 -31.83 -19.11
CA ARG A 384 -1.36 -31.28 -18.13
C ARG A 384 -2.05 -30.56 -16.99
N ILE A 385 -3.19 -29.93 -17.28
CA ILE A 385 -4.09 -29.32 -16.29
C ILE A 385 -5.45 -29.99 -16.47
N SER A 386 -6.09 -30.37 -15.38
CA SER A 386 -7.43 -30.96 -15.45
C SER A 386 -8.49 -29.85 -15.58
N GLN A 387 -9.65 -30.20 -16.15
CA GLN A 387 -10.78 -29.29 -16.21
C GLN A 387 -11.28 -28.91 -14.79
N ASP A 388 -11.20 -29.83 -13.82
CA ASP A 388 -11.60 -29.60 -12.44
C ASP A 388 -10.71 -28.53 -11.78
N GLU A 389 -9.41 -28.47 -12.09
CA GLU A 389 -8.54 -27.40 -11.60
C GLU A 389 -8.98 -26.03 -12.11
N ILE A 390 -9.36 -25.94 -13.39
CA ILE A 390 -9.89 -24.70 -13.98
C ILE A 390 -11.25 -24.35 -13.34
N ASP A 391 -12.10 -25.34 -13.09
CA ASP A 391 -13.41 -25.15 -12.46
C ASP A 391 -13.28 -24.59 -11.03
N VAL A 392 -12.29 -25.00 -10.27
CA VAL A 392 -11.97 -24.44 -8.95
C VAL A 392 -11.57 -22.98 -9.04
N ILE A 393 -10.75 -22.59 -10.01
CA ILE A 393 -10.32 -21.21 -10.26
C ILE A 393 -11.52 -20.34 -10.65
N VAL A 394 -12.26 -20.76 -11.66
CA VAL A 394 -13.41 -19.99 -12.18
C VAL A 394 -14.52 -19.87 -11.14
N ARG A 395 -14.73 -20.89 -10.32
CA ARG A 395 -15.65 -20.83 -9.18
C ARG A 395 -15.37 -19.67 -8.25
N ARG A 396 -14.09 -19.43 -7.90
CA ARG A 396 -13.69 -18.29 -7.03
C ARG A 396 -14.03 -16.96 -7.70
N ILE A 397 -13.69 -16.83 -8.97
CA ILE A 397 -13.97 -15.64 -9.77
C ILE A 397 -15.46 -15.33 -9.83
N LEU A 398 -16.27 -16.33 -10.16
CA LEU A 398 -17.73 -16.19 -10.24
C LEU A 398 -18.36 -15.88 -8.89
N THR A 399 -17.87 -16.53 -7.82
CA THR A 399 -18.35 -16.28 -6.45
C THR A 399 -18.19 -14.81 -6.09
N LEU A 400 -17.02 -14.21 -6.33
CA LEU A 400 -16.82 -12.78 -6.07
C LEU A 400 -17.71 -11.90 -6.97
N LYS A 401 -17.89 -12.22 -8.24
CA LYS A 401 -18.78 -11.45 -9.12
C LYS A 401 -20.23 -11.44 -8.60
N PHE A 402 -20.73 -12.55 -8.06
CA PHE A 402 -22.04 -12.59 -7.40
C PHE A 402 -22.05 -11.83 -6.08
N GLN A 403 -21.04 -12.02 -5.23
CA GLN A 403 -20.91 -11.32 -3.95
C GLN A 403 -20.72 -9.81 -4.11
N GLY A 404 -20.13 -9.36 -5.21
CA GLY A 404 -20.01 -7.94 -5.58
C GLY A 404 -21.30 -7.33 -6.13
N GLY A 405 -22.37 -8.13 -6.30
CA GLY A 405 -23.65 -7.68 -6.87
C GLY A 405 -23.53 -7.25 -8.35
N LEU A 406 -22.52 -7.73 -9.08
CA LEU A 406 -22.24 -7.27 -10.44
C LEU A 406 -23.33 -7.75 -11.43
N PHE A 407 -24.00 -8.85 -11.15
CA PHE A 407 -25.13 -9.34 -11.94
C PHE A 407 -26.41 -8.53 -11.71
N GLU A 408 -26.60 -7.98 -10.50
CA GLU A 408 -27.78 -7.24 -10.08
C GLU A 408 -27.65 -5.74 -10.39
N ALA A 409 -26.46 -5.17 -10.23
CA ALA A 409 -26.22 -3.74 -10.40
C ALA A 409 -24.90 -3.47 -11.18
N PRO A 410 -24.84 -3.87 -12.47
CA PRO A 410 -23.62 -3.73 -13.27
C PRO A 410 -23.33 -2.28 -13.72
N TYR A 411 -24.32 -1.38 -13.67
CA TYR A 411 -24.24 -0.02 -14.18
C TYR A 411 -24.24 1.01 -13.08
N VAL A 412 -23.69 2.19 -13.38
CA VAL A 412 -23.67 3.36 -12.51
C VAL A 412 -24.29 4.57 -13.21
N ASP A 413 -24.76 5.56 -12.45
CA ASP A 413 -25.24 6.82 -13.00
C ASP A 413 -24.04 7.72 -13.33
N ALA A 414 -23.61 7.73 -14.58
CA ALA A 414 -22.46 8.51 -15.04
C ALA A 414 -22.58 10.02 -14.75
N LYS A 415 -23.79 10.59 -14.69
CA LYS A 415 -24.00 12.00 -14.37
C LYS A 415 -23.73 12.33 -12.89
N GLN A 416 -23.79 11.35 -12.00
CA GLN A 416 -23.49 11.52 -10.58
C GLN A 416 -22.00 11.38 -10.29
N ALA A 417 -21.22 10.73 -11.16
CA ALA A 417 -19.80 10.45 -10.92
C ALA A 417 -19.01 11.72 -10.55
N ALA A 418 -19.20 12.82 -11.29
CA ALA A 418 -18.50 14.09 -11.02
C ALA A 418 -18.90 14.75 -9.68
N LYS A 419 -20.15 14.55 -9.24
CA LYS A 419 -20.64 15.10 -7.96
C LYS A 419 -20.14 14.33 -6.77
N LEU A 420 -19.90 13.02 -6.93
CA LEU A 420 -19.42 12.12 -5.89
C LEU A 420 -17.89 12.06 -5.82
N THR A 421 -17.19 12.76 -6.71
CA THR A 421 -15.74 12.84 -6.78
C THR A 421 -15.25 14.15 -6.16
N ALA A 422 -14.22 14.08 -5.33
CA ALA A 422 -13.56 15.20 -4.65
C ALA A 422 -14.59 16.15 -3.99
N THR A 423 -15.44 15.58 -3.14
CA THR A 423 -16.44 16.35 -2.39
C THR A 423 -15.75 17.24 -1.35
N PRO A 424 -16.42 18.32 -0.88
CA PRO A 424 -15.87 19.16 0.19
C PRO A 424 -15.46 18.36 1.44
N GLU A 425 -16.22 17.32 1.80
CA GLU A 425 -15.91 16.45 2.93
C GLU A 425 -14.66 15.59 2.68
N ALA A 426 -14.46 15.11 1.45
CA ALA A 426 -13.27 14.37 1.06
C ALA A 426 -12.02 15.26 1.10
N ILE A 427 -12.12 16.51 0.61
CA ILE A 427 -11.05 17.51 0.66
C ILE A 427 -10.71 17.88 2.12
N ALA A 428 -11.72 18.08 2.96
CA ALA A 428 -11.51 18.36 4.39
C ALA A 428 -10.82 17.17 5.10
N LEU A 429 -11.20 15.93 4.76
CA LEU A 429 -10.56 14.72 5.28
C LEU A 429 -9.10 14.61 4.79
N ALA A 430 -8.81 14.99 3.53
CA ALA A 430 -7.44 15.01 3.01
C ALA A 430 -6.56 15.99 3.81
N ARG A 431 -7.07 17.18 4.16
CA ARG A 431 -6.37 18.15 5.01
C ARG A 431 -6.17 17.62 6.43
N GLU A 432 -7.19 17.03 7.05
CA GLU A 432 -7.07 16.39 8.38
C GLU A 432 -5.98 15.32 8.36
N ALA A 433 -5.99 14.45 7.34
CA ALA A 433 -5.01 13.39 7.18
C ALA A 433 -3.60 13.96 7.01
N ALA A 434 -3.42 14.99 6.17
CA ALA A 434 -2.12 15.63 5.95
C ALA A 434 -1.53 16.22 7.24
N VAL A 435 -2.36 16.88 8.05
CA VAL A 435 -1.95 17.43 9.35
C VAL A 435 -1.55 16.33 10.33
N LYS A 436 -2.34 15.25 10.44
CA LYS A 436 -2.09 14.15 11.37
C LYS A 436 -0.89 13.28 10.98
N SER A 437 -0.50 13.30 9.72
CA SER A 437 0.59 12.49 9.15
C SER A 437 1.97 13.14 9.28
N ALA A 438 2.05 14.46 9.37
CA ALA A 438 3.31 15.19 9.47
C ALA A 438 3.99 14.97 10.83
N VAL A 439 5.32 14.77 10.81
CA VAL A 439 6.12 14.45 11.99
C VAL A 439 7.11 15.59 12.29
N LEU A 440 7.03 16.16 13.48
CA LEU A 440 8.02 17.15 13.95
C LEU A 440 9.28 16.40 14.41
N LEU A 441 10.38 16.54 13.65
CA LEU A 441 11.65 15.87 13.94
C LEU A 441 12.58 16.69 14.82
N LYS A 442 12.52 18.02 14.73
CA LYS A 442 13.39 18.94 15.50
C LYS A 442 12.70 20.26 15.78
N ASN A 443 12.87 20.78 17.00
CA ASN A 443 12.43 22.13 17.40
C ASN A 443 13.15 22.59 18.70
N ASP A 444 14.45 22.36 18.79
CA ASP A 444 15.23 22.52 20.02
C ASP A 444 15.21 23.95 20.59
N LYS A 445 15.12 24.94 19.70
CA LYS A 445 15.07 26.36 20.07
C LYS A 445 13.64 26.90 20.24
N GLY A 446 12.62 26.06 20.05
CA GLY A 446 11.22 26.46 20.12
C GLY A 446 10.84 27.48 19.04
N LEU A 447 11.46 27.42 17.83
CA LEU A 447 11.12 28.30 16.73
C LEU A 447 9.68 28.06 16.25
N LEU A 448 9.24 26.82 16.22
CA LEU A 448 7.87 26.45 15.87
C LEU A 448 7.00 26.33 17.14
N PRO A 449 5.72 26.73 17.05
CA PRO A 449 5.07 27.35 15.90
C PRO A 449 5.50 28.80 15.71
N LEU A 450 5.57 29.25 14.44
CA LEU A 450 5.89 30.64 14.08
C LEU A 450 4.81 31.61 14.62
N ASP A 451 5.24 32.72 15.16
CA ASP A 451 4.35 33.83 15.54
C ASP A 451 4.18 34.78 14.34
N ALA A 452 3.01 34.79 13.73
CA ALA A 452 2.73 35.61 12.56
C ALA A 452 3.01 37.12 12.77
N LYS A 453 2.96 37.60 14.04
CA LYS A 453 3.28 39.00 14.38
C LYS A 453 4.78 39.29 14.46
N LYS A 454 5.60 38.26 14.55
CA LYS A 454 7.07 38.35 14.72
C LYS A 454 7.85 37.75 13.58
N VAL A 455 7.19 36.97 12.71
CA VAL A 455 7.86 36.19 11.65
C VAL A 455 8.58 37.10 10.63
N GLY A 456 8.13 38.37 10.49
CA GLY A 456 8.69 39.33 9.53
C GLY A 456 8.46 38.88 8.08
N LYS A 457 9.47 39.10 7.25
CA LYS A 457 9.49 38.66 5.85
C LYS A 457 9.90 37.19 5.76
N VAL A 458 8.99 36.33 5.29
CA VAL A 458 9.24 34.91 5.09
C VAL A 458 9.77 34.66 3.67
N LEU A 459 10.89 33.98 3.55
CA LEU A 459 11.39 33.47 2.27
C LEU A 459 11.20 31.95 2.21
N VAL A 460 10.47 31.48 1.18
CA VAL A 460 10.25 30.06 0.90
C VAL A 460 11.23 29.63 -0.20
N LEU A 461 12.00 28.59 0.05
CA LEU A 461 13.02 28.05 -0.85
C LEU A 461 12.72 26.64 -1.29
N GLY A 462 13.04 26.33 -2.54
CA GLY A 462 12.98 24.98 -3.11
C GLY A 462 11.85 24.83 -4.12
N THR A 463 12.11 24.06 -5.18
CA THR A 463 11.14 23.75 -6.24
C THR A 463 9.88 23.12 -5.66
N HIS A 464 10.02 22.23 -4.66
CA HIS A 464 8.91 21.52 -4.02
C HIS A 464 7.91 22.46 -3.32
N ALA A 465 8.30 23.68 -3.00
CA ALA A 465 7.38 24.65 -2.42
C ALA A 465 6.28 25.06 -3.40
N ARG A 466 6.65 25.31 -4.67
CA ARG A 466 5.73 25.71 -5.74
C ARG A 466 5.12 24.49 -6.44
N ASP A 467 5.98 23.53 -6.79
CA ASP A 467 5.62 22.32 -7.53
C ASP A 467 5.59 21.14 -6.53
N THR A 468 4.64 21.21 -5.59
CA THR A 468 4.55 20.26 -4.46
C THR A 468 4.32 18.83 -4.94
N PRO A 469 5.21 17.88 -4.58
CA PRO A 469 5.04 16.48 -4.96
C PRO A 469 3.93 15.82 -4.14
N ILE A 470 3.19 14.92 -4.79
CA ILE A 470 2.11 14.13 -4.16
C ILE A 470 2.41 12.62 -4.15
N GLY A 471 3.54 12.21 -4.75
CA GLY A 471 4.03 10.84 -4.76
C GLY A 471 3.56 10.00 -5.94
N GLY A 472 4.09 8.79 -6.05
CA GLY A 472 3.73 7.80 -7.06
C GLY A 472 2.30 7.28 -6.91
N TYR A 473 1.81 6.55 -7.92
CA TYR A 473 0.42 6.09 -7.94
C TYR A 473 -0.59 7.19 -7.65
N SER A 474 -0.34 8.37 -8.21
CA SER A 474 -1.22 9.55 -8.19
C SER A 474 -1.69 9.89 -9.59
N GLU A 475 -2.87 10.47 -9.69
CA GLU A 475 -3.35 11.12 -10.89
C GLU A 475 -3.66 12.60 -10.53
N ILE A 476 -3.87 13.45 -11.51
CA ILE A 476 -4.08 14.88 -11.32
C ILE A 476 -5.40 15.12 -10.57
N PRO A 477 -5.39 15.54 -9.29
CA PRO A 477 -6.60 15.94 -8.57
C PRO A 477 -7.15 17.25 -9.14
N ARG A 478 -8.32 17.67 -8.71
CA ARG A 478 -8.92 18.96 -9.17
C ARG A 478 -8.04 20.15 -8.84
N HIS A 479 -7.36 20.12 -7.70
CA HIS A 479 -6.41 21.13 -7.26
C HIS A 479 -5.43 20.54 -6.26
N VAL A 480 -4.17 20.93 -6.36
CA VAL A 480 -3.14 20.68 -5.35
C VAL A 480 -2.79 22.03 -4.74
N VAL A 481 -3.00 22.17 -3.45
CA VAL A 481 -2.55 23.36 -2.72
C VAL A 481 -1.06 23.18 -2.42
N SER A 482 -0.23 23.94 -3.11
CA SER A 482 1.21 23.92 -2.90
C SER A 482 1.60 24.53 -1.56
N VAL A 483 2.79 24.17 -1.05
CA VAL A 483 3.33 24.77 0.19
C VAL A 483 3.41 26.29 0.05
N LEU A 484 3.83 26.78 -1.11
CA LEU A 484 3.91 28.20 -1.39
C LEU A 484 2.53 28.88 -1.34
N GLU A 485 1.51 28.30 -1.99
CA GLU A 485 0.13 28.84 -1.94
C GLU A 485 -0.40 28.87 -0.50
N GLY A 486 -0.25 27.78 0.25
CA GLY A 486 -0.69 27.70 1.63
C GLY A 486 -0.06 28.80 2.52
N LEU A 487 1.24 29.06 2.34
CA LEU A 487 1.98 30.10 3.08
C LEU A 487 1.61 31.51 2.61
N GLN A 488 1.43 31.73 1.30
CA GLN A 488 0.99 33.02 0.77
C GLN A 488 -0.43 33.38 1.24
N ASP A 489 -1.32 32.39 1.30
CA ASP A 489 -2.67 32.61 1.84
C ASP A 489 -2.64 32.91 3.32
N GLU A 490 -1.75 32.28 4.06
CA GLU A 490 -1.54 32.58 5.47
C GLU A 490 -0.97 34.01 5.66
N GLY A 491 0.05 34.39 4.85
CA GLY A 491 0.62 35.73 4.87
C GLY A 491 -0.40 36.79 4.60
N LYS A 492 -1.29 36.60 3.60
CA LYS A 492 -2.41 37.54 3.31
C LYS A 492 -3.38 37.67 4.49
N LYS A 493 -3.71 36.54 5.15
CA LYS A 493 -4.64 36.50 6.30
C LYS A 493 -4.06 37.15 7.54
N GLN A 494 -2.78 36.98 7.82
CA GLN A 494 -2.11 37.40 9.05
C GLN A 494 -1.31 38.70 8.89
N GLY A 495 -1.07 39.17 7.65
CA GLY A 495 -0.42 40.42 7.36
C GLY A 495 1.11 40.38 7.33
N PHE A 496 1.72 39.28 6.91
CA PHE A 496 3.16 39.17 6.68
C PHE A 496 3.50 38.86 5.21
N GLU A 497 4.71 39.25 4.77
CA GLU A 497 5.19 39.07 3.40
C GLU A 497 5.74 37.63 3.21
N VAL A 498 5.38 37.00 2.08
CA VAL A 498 5.93 35.72 1.64
C VAL A 498 6.59 35.85 0.28
N ALA A 499 7.91 35.77 0.27
CA ALA A 499 8.74 35.74 -0.95
C ALA A 499 9.09 34.27 -1.31
N TYR A 500 9.44 34.03 -2.56
CA TYR A 500 9.82 32.72 -3.06
C TYR A 500 11.10 32.76 -3.92
N SER A 501 11.92 31.73 -3.80
CA SER A 501 13.00 31.43 -4.75
C SER A 501 13.05 29.95 -5.03
N GLU A 502 13.25 29.57 -6.29
CA GLU A 502 13.36 28.18 -6.71
C GLU A 502 14.53 27.43 -6.06
N ALA A 503 15.62 28.11 -5.85
CA ALA A 503 16.81 27.72 -5.11
C ALA A 503 17.54 26.44 -5.60
N VAL A 504 16.82 25.35 -5.83
CA VAL A 504 17.41 24.07 -6.26
C VAL A 504 16.37 23.22 -6.99
N ARG A 505 16.83 22.47 -8.00
CA ARG A 505 16.07 21.43 -8.70
C ARG A 505 16.77 20.08 -8.54
N ILE A 506 16.02 18.98 -8.59
CA ILE A 506 16.57 17.62 -8.60
C ILE A 506 16.70 17.13 -10.04
N THR A 507 15.58 17.15 -10.78
CA THR A 507 15.45 16.64 -12.14
C THR A 507 14.99 17.73 -13.10
N GLU A 508 15.24 17.56 -14.41
CA GLU A 508 14.74 18.48 -15.44
C GLU A 508 13.22 18.47 -15.55
N LYS A 509 12.60 17.31 -15.32
CA LYS A 509 11.15 17.08 -15.33
C LYS A 509 10.74 16.32 -14.08
N ARG A 510 9.44 16.27 -13.82
CA ARG A 510 8.82 15.52 -12.71
C ARG A 510 7.73 14.56 -13.23
N GLU A 511 7.98 13.91 -14.32
CA GLU A 511 7.03 12.98 -14.93
C GLU A 511 7.26 11.57 -14.39
N TRP A 512 6.33 11.09 -13.52
CA TRP A 512 6.44 9.77 -12.88
C TRP A 512 6.55 8.63 -13.90
N SER A 513 5.82 8.70 -15.01
CA SER A 513 5.80 7.67 -16.06
C SER A 513 6.99 7.73 -17.03
N ALA A 514 7.81 8.79 -16.98
CA ALA A 514 8.96 8.89 -17.88
C ALA A 514 10.03 7.86 -17.52
N ASP A 515 10.47 7.06 -18.47
CA ASP A 515 11.48 6.03 -18.26
C ASP A 515 12.82 6.64 -17.84
N GLU A 516 13.30 7.66 -18.54
CA GLU A 516 14.60 8.27 -18.27
C GLU A 516 14.51 9.39 -17.23
N VAL A 517 15.31 9.30 -16.18
CA VAL A 517 15.50 10.37 -15.19
C VAL A 517 16.72 11.22 -15.57
N LYS A 518 16.48 12.50 -15.88
CA LYS A 518 17.55 13.47 -16.15
C LYS A 518 17.73 14.40 -14.97
N PHE A 519 18.88 14.28 -14.30
CA PHE A 519 19.26 15.20 -13.24
C PHE A 519 19.60 16.57 -13.83
N ILE A 520 19.30 17.63 -13.07
CA ILE A 520 19.64 18.99 -13.47
C ILE A 520 21.17 19.16 -13.49
N ASP A 521 21.68 19.96 -14.45
CA ASP A 521 23.10 20.32 -14.47
C ASP A 521 23.47 21.05 -13.18
N PRO A 522 24.50 20.60 -12.45
CA PRO A 522 25.00 21.23 -11.24
C PRO A 522 25.31 22.73 -11.39
N ALA A 523 25.72 23.20 -12.57
CA ALA A 523 25.97 24.61 -12.86
C ALA A 523 24.68 25.45 -12.81
N VAL A 524 23.55 24.91 -13.21
CA VAL A 524 22.23 25.56 -13.09
C VAL A 524 21.89 25.73 -11.62
N ASN A 525 22.03 24.67 -10.80
CA ASN A 525 21.78 24.75 -9.37
C ASN A 525 22.73 25.71 -8.65
N ALA A 526 24.01 25.77 -9.02
CA ALA A 526 24.96 26.71 -8.43
C ALA A 526 24.50 28.18 -8.60
N LYS A 527 23.94 28.54 -9.78
CA LYS A 527 23.34 29.84 -10.02
C LYS A 527 22.09 30.06 -9.17
N LEU A 528 21.18 29.09 -9.15
CA LEU A 528 19.94 29.17 -8.35
C LEU A 528 20.23 29.32 -6.85
N ILE A 529 21.23 28.61 -6.34
CA ILE A 529 21.68 28.72 -4.94
C ILE A 529 22.23 30.12 -4.66
N THR A 530 23.04 30.68 -5.57
CA THR A 530 23.55 32.03 -5.42
C THR A 530 22.42 33.08 -5.34
N GLU A 531 21.42 32.97 -6.22
CA GLU A 531 20.24 33.84 -6.22
C GLU A 531 19.43 33.67 -4.94
N ALA A 532 19.25 32.43 -4.45
CA ALA A 532 18.55 32.14 -3.21
C ALA A 532 19.26 32.71 -1.98
N VAL A 533 20.59 32.60 -1.90
CA VAL A 533 21.41 33.19 -0.83
C VAL A 533 21.27 34.72 -0.80
N GLU A 534 21.28 35.36 -1.98
CA GLU A 534 21.07 36.82 -2.07
C GLU A 534 19.69 37.22 -1.58
N ALA A 535 18.64 36.51 -2.02
CA ALA A 535 17.27 36.76 -1.55
C ALA A 535 17.15 36.53 -0.03
N ALA A 536 17.83 35.53 0.52
CA ALA A 536 17.79 35.16 1.93
C ALA A 536 18.38 36.26 2.84
N LYS A 537 19.29 37.10 2.35
CA LYS A 537 19.83 38.22 3.14
C LYS A 537 18.79 39.22 3.60
N SER A 538 17.72 39.40 2.80
CA SER A 538 16.60 40.30 3.09
C SER A 538 15.46 39.67 3.88
N ALA A 539 15.46 38.37 4.08
CA ALA A 539 14.41 37.66 4.81
C ALA A 539 14.69 37.64 6.33
N ASP A 540 13.62 37.60 7.12
CA ASP A 540 13.69 37.43 8.58
C ASP A 540 13.58 35.95 9.01
N THR A 541 12.75 35.19 8.27
CA THR A 541 12.56 33.74 8.49
C THR A 541 12.66 33.01 7.16
N ILE A 542 13.33 31.87 7.15
CA ILE A 542 13.52 31.02 5.97
C ILE A 542 12.78 29.69 6.15
N ILE A 543 12.04 29.26 5.14
CA ILE A 543 11.43 27.94 5.06
C ILE A 543 11.99 27.23 3.83
N MET A 544 12.81 26.18 4.04
CA MET A 544 13.32 25.34 2.96
C MET A 544 12.42 24.13 2.77
N VAL A 545 11.92 23.92 1.54
CA VAL A 545 11.13 22.74 1.17
C VAL A 545 11.98 21.84 0.30
N LEU A 546 12.45 20.75 0.88
CA LEU A 546 13.44 19.83 0.32
C LEU A 546 12.91 18.39 0.30
N GLY A 547 13.61 17.47 -0.35
CA GLY A 547 13.27 16.04 -0.33
C GLY A 547 13.46 15.33 -1.66
N ASP A 548 12.54 14.43 -1.98
CA ASP A 548 12.46 13.67 -3.23
C ASP A 548 11.31 14.16 -4.13
N ASN A 549 11.26 13.68 -5.35
CA ASN A 549 10.11 13.85 -6.25
C ASN A 549 9.68 12.48 -6.82
N GLU A 550 8.63 12.48 -7.62
CA GLU A 550 8.02 11.27 -8.18
C GLU A 550 8.94 10.48 -9.13
N GLN A 551 10.09 11.03 -9.55
CA GLN A 551 11.08 10.30 -10.34
C GLN A 551 12.20 9.70 -9.49
N THR A 552 12.40 10.20 -8.27
CA THR A 552 13.49 9.78 -7.39
C THR A 552 13.04 8.86 -6.26
N SER A 553 11.74 8.68 -6.10
CA SER A 553 11.09 7.72 -5.20
C SER A 553 9.87 7.14 -5.93
N ARG A 554 10.03 5.98 -6.56
CA ARG A 554 8.99 5.31 -7.35
C ARG A 554 9.31 3.84 -7.59
N GLU A 555 8.34 3.09 -8.06
CA GLU A 555 8.55 1.73 -8.56
C GLU A 555 9.50 1.71 -9.77
N ALA A 556 10.51 0.84 -9.71
CA ALA A 556 11.42 0.57 -10.82
C ALA A 556 10.92 -0.67 -11.60
N TRP A 557 10.10 -0.47 -12.63
CA TRP A 557 9.47 -1.59 -13.36
C TRP A 557 10.24 -2.07 -14.60
N ALA A 558 11.24 -1.31 -15.09
CA ALA A 558 12.04 -1.67 -16.24
C ALA A 558 13.50 -1.24 -16.07
N ASP A 559 14.40 -1.79 -16.89
CA ASP A 559 15.86 -1.49 -16.81
C ASP A 559 16.19 -0.01 -16.97
N ASN A 560 15.36 0.75 -17.65
CA ASN A 560 15.49 2.19 -17.84
C ASN A 560 14.48 3.01 -17.02
N HIS A 561 13.56 2.39 -16.30
CA HIS A 561 12.59 3.05 -15.41
C HIS A 561 12.98 2.81 -13.95
N LEU A 562 13.90 3.61 -13.44
CA LEU A 562 14.53 3.43 -12.12
C LEU A 562 13.87 4.30 -11.06
N GLY A 563 13.91 3.86 -9.79
CA GLY A 563 13.38 4.53 -8.61
C GLY A 563 14.11 4.14 -7.33
N ASP A 564 14.87 3.03 -7.38
CA ASP A 564 15.70 2.53 -6.29
C ASP A 564 16.98 3.35 -6.17
N ARG A 565 17.57 3.44 -4.98
CA ARG A 565 18.72 4.29 -4.70
C ARG A 565 19.85 3.56 -3.99
N SER A 566 21.08 3.91 -4.33
CA SER A 566 22.27 3.43 -3.63
C SER A 566 22.59 4.24 -2.36
N SER A 567 22.10 5.49 -2.26
CA SER A 567 22.27 6.38 -1.10
C SER A 567 20.92 6.86 -0.59
N LEU A 568 20.86 7.16 0.71
CA LEU A 568 19.70 7.78 1.37
C LEU A 568 19.86 9.30 1.54
N ASP A 569 20.95 9.91 1.03
CA ASP A 569 21.17 11.36 1.12
C ASP A 569 20.17 12.15 0.26
N LEU A 570 19.98 13.42 0.58
CA LEU A 570 19.28 14.36 -0.29
C LEU A 570 19.98 14.41 -1.66
N MET A 571 19.20 14.23 -2.74
CA MET A 571 19.71 14.18 -4.10
C MET A 571 20.08 15.55 -4.64
N GLY A 572 21.04 15.58 -5.57
CA GLY A 572 21.55 16.79 -6.21
C GLY A 572 22.22 17.74 -5.21
N GLN A 573 22.08 19.04 -5.41
CA GLN A 573 22.75 20.09 -4.63
C GLN A 573 21.88 20.60 -3.46
N GLN A 574 20.93 19.82 -2.95
CA GLN A 574 20.07 20.24 -1.83
C GLN A 574 20.87 20.48 -0.53
N ASN A 575 21.89 19.65 -0.26
CA ASN A 575 22.80 19.87 0.87
C ASN A 575 23.68 21.11 0.68
N ASP A 576 24.08 21.46 -0.55
CA ASP A 576 24.84 22.66 -0.84
C ASP A 576 24.00 23.92 -0.56
N LEU A 577 22.73 23.91 -0.99
CA LEU A 577 21.76 24.95 -0.65
C LEU A 577 21.59 25.09 0.87
N ALA A 578 21.33 23.97 1.55
CA ALA A 578 21.13 23.97 3.00
C ALA A 578 22.33 24.56 3.75
N LYS A 579 23.55 24.15 3.39
CA LYS A 579 24.78 24.69 3.96
C LYS A 579 24.91 26.20 3.74
N ALA A 580 24.70 26.67 2.52
CA ALA A 580 24.82 28.08 2.18
C ALA A 580 23.79 28.95 2.93
N ILE A 581 22.56 28.44 3.11
CA ILE A 581 21.52 29.14 3.87
C ILE A 581 21.82 29.13 5.38
N PHE A 582 22.25 28.01 5.95
CA PHE A 582 22.61 27.95 7.37
C PHE A 582 23.81 28.84 7.73
N ASP A 583 24.73 29.10 6.80
CA ASP A 583 25.86 30.01 6.99
C ASP A 583 25.43 31.48 7.18
N LEU A 584 24.19 31.84 6.82
CA LEU A 584 23.59 33.15 7.08
C LEU A 584 23.14 33.34 8.55
N ASN A 585 23.08 32.24 9.32
CA ASN A 585 22.64 32.26 10.73
C ASN A 585 21.26 32.91 10.96
N LYS A 586 20.30 32.67 10.04
CA LYS A 586 18.91 33.15 10.15
C LYS A 586 17.99 32.05 10.64
N PRO A 587 16.87 32.38 11.32
CA PRO A 587 15.86 31.38 11.68
C PRO A 587 15.42 30.56 10.49
N THR A 588 15.65 29.25 10.52
CA THR A 588 15.45 28.38 9.37
C THR A 588 14.66 27.13 9.76
N VAL A 589 13.52 26.93 9.09
CA VAL A 589 12.69 25.73 9.17
C VAL A 589 12.93 24.90 7.90
N VAL A 590 13.10 23.60 8.05
CA VAL A 590 13.08 22.66 6.94
C VAL A 590 11.77 21.88 6.94
N PHE A 591 11.08 21.88 5.80
CA PHE A 591 9.89 21.06 5.54
C PHE A 591 10.25 20.03 4.48
N LEU A 592 10.28 18.75 4.85
CA LEU A 592 10.67 17.67 3.96
C LEU A 592 9.45 17.09 3.25
N LEU A 593 9.59 16.85 1.94
CA LEU A 593 8.63 16.14 1.10
C LEU A 593 9.35 15.02 0.35
N ASN A 594 9.15 13.78 0.77
CA ASN A 594 9.89 12.62 0.25
C ASN A 594 9.11 11.32 0.44
N GLY A 595 9.48 10.30 -0.33
CA GLY A 595 8.83 8.99 -0.26
C GLY A 595 9.58 7.96 0.56
N ARG A 596 10.76 8.27 1.10
CA ARG A 596 11.62 7.36 1.87
C ARG A 596 12.30 8.04 3.05
N PRO A 597 12.73 7.31 4.11
CA PRO A 597 13.54 7.91 5.16
C PRO A 597 14.89 8.34 4.62
N LEU A 598 15.19 9.64 4.71
CA LEU A 598 16.43 10.24 4.20
C LEU A 598 17.49 10.40 5.28
N SER A 599 18.76 10.27 4.89
CA SER A 599 19.92 10.55 5.75
C SER A 599 20.17 12.07 5.79
N ILE A 600 19.51 12.77 6.71
CA ILE A 600 19.50 14.24 6.80
C ILE A 600 20.41 14.79 7.90
N ASN A 601 21.62 14.23 8.07
CA ASN A 601 22.53 14.60 9.16
C ASN A 601 22.81 16.11 9.23
N LEU A 602 23.12 16.75 8.09
CA LEU A 602 23.37 18.19 8.02
C LEU A 602 22.16 19.02 8.49
N LEU A 603 20.97 18.64 8.07
CA LEU A 603 19.74 19.34 8.49
C LEU A 603 19.49 19.13 9.99
N GLN A 604 19.64 17.90 10.48
CA GLN A 604 19.48 17.58 11.90
C GLN A 604 20.48 18.37 12.78
N GLU A 605 21.70 18.56 12.33
CA GLU A 605 22.70 19.34 13.05
C GLU A 605 22.35 20.84 13.06
N ARG A 606 22.01 21.43 11.90
CA ARG A 606 22.04 22.88 11.69
C ARG A 606 20.68 23.58 11.62
N ALA A 607 19.60 22.90 11.23
CA ALA A 607 18.28 23.52 11.16
C ALA A 607 17.74 23.85 12.55
N ASP A 608 16.97 24.94 12.69
CA ASP A 608 16.30 25.30 13.95
C ASP A 608 15.06 24.44 14.20
N ALA A 609 14.38 24.06 13.11
CA ALA A 609 13.25 23.12 13.16
C ALA A 609 13.16 22.28 11.87
N ILE A 610 12.66 21.04 11.99
CA ILE A 610 12.46 20.10 10.87
C ILE A 610 11.11 19.44 11.02
N ILE A 611 10.31 19.50 9.95
CA ILE A 611 9.07 18.71 9.81
C ILE A 611 9.26 17.72 8.66
N GLU A 612 9.04 16.44 8.92
CA GLU A 612 8.90 15.41 7.91
C GLU A 612 7.46 15.37 7.44
N GLY A 613 7.22 15.73 6.20
CA GLY A 613 5.89 15.74 5.60
C GLY A 613 5.59 14.46 4.83
N TRP A 614 6.59 13.71 4.40
CA TRP A 614 6.40 12.68 3.37
C TRP A 614 5.74 13.31 2.14
N TYR A 615 4.88 12.57 1.43
CA TYR A 615 3.96 13.13 0.45
C TYR A 615 2.55 13.20 1.05
N LEU A 616 2.08 14.43 1.34
CA LEU A 616 0.84 14.68 2.09
C LEU A 616 -0.43 14.78 1.21
N GLY A 617 -0.31 14.51 -0.10
CA GLY A 617 -1.42 14.60 -1.03
C GLY A 617 -1.81 16.04 -1.38
N GLN A 618 -3.05 16.23 -1.86
CA GLN A 618 -3.49 17.48 -2.46
C GLN A 618 -3.57 18.68 -1.49
N GLU A 619 -3.67 18.46 -0.18
CA GLU A 619 -3.83 19.51 0.84
C GLU A 619 -2.53 19.86 1.57
N THR A 620 -1.38 19.49 1.00
CA THR A 620 -0.04 19.67 1.59
C THR A 620 0.20 21.12 2.02
N GLY A 621 -0.16 22.10 1.20
CA GLY A 621 0.08 23.52 1.51
C GLY A 621 -0.74 24.05 2.68
N HIS A 622 -2.02 23.68 2.76
CA HIS A 622 -2.84 24.02 3.91
C HIS A 622 -2.34 23.36 5.20
N ALA A 623 -1.95 22.07 5.13
CA ALA A 623 -1.39 21.37 6.29
C ALA A 623 -0.06 22.00 6.74
N ALA A 624 0.83 22.34 5.80
CA ALA A 624 2.08 23.02 6.10
C ALA A 624 1.84 24.36 6.83
N ALA A 625 0.91 25.19 6.33
CA ALA A 625 0.58 26.45 6.98
C ALA A 625 -0.06 26.24 8.37
N ASP A 626 -0.94 25.24 8.53
CA ASP A 626 -1.56 24.91 9.84
C ASP A 626 -0.51 24.50 10.89
N LEU A 627 0.45 23.69 10.48
CA LEU A 627 1.52 23.22 11.35
C LEU A 627 2.52 24.33 11.67
N LEU A 628 3.04 25.02 10.65
CA LEU A 628 4.07 26.04 10.84
C LEU A 628 3.61 27.20 11.72
N PHE A 629 2.33 27.61 11.62
CA PHE A 629 1.76 28.71 12.42
C PHE A 629 0.93 28.23 13.63
N GLY A 630 0.98 26.93 13.96
CA GLY A 630 0.41 26.38 15.20
C GLY A 630 -1.11 26.39 15.29
N ARG A 631 -1.83 26.44 14.16
CA ARG A 631 -3.27 26.15 14.12
C ARG A 631 -3.54 24.68 14.37
N ALA A 632 -2.59 23.85 13.97
CA ALA A 632 -2.54 22.44 14.34
C ALA A 632 -1.25 22.15 15.12
N ASN A 633 -1.31 21.16 15.99
CA ASN A 633 -0.16 20.65 16.71
C ASN A 633 0.30 19.34 16.06
N PRO A 634 1.56 19.21 15.65
CA PRO A 634 2.06 17.96 15.09
C PRO A 634 1.96 16.83 16.11
N GLY A 635 1.49 15.67 15.67
CA GLY A 635 1.31 14.48 16.50
C GLY A 635 1.62 13.20 15.74
N GLY A 636 2.24 13.31 14.55
CA GLY A 636 2.71 12.17 13.78
C GLY A 636 3.94 11.51 14.40
N LYS A 637 4.12 10.21 14.12
CA LYS A 637 5.26 9.39 14.58
C LYS A 637 5.86 8.65 13.39
N LEU A 638 7.19 8.49 13.37
CA LEU A 638 7.87 7.81 12.27
C LEU A 638 7.50 6.32 12.21
N PRO A 639 6.98 5.81 11.09
CA PRO A 639 6.68 4.39 10.92
C PRO A 639 7.89 3.59 10.43
N VAL A 640 9.03 4.26 10.24
CA VAL A 640 10.31 3.68 9.83
C VAL A 640 11.46 4.36 10.58
N THR A 641 12.53 3.60 10.79
CA THR A 641 13.79 4.09 11.38
C THR A 641 14.58 4.88 10.33
N PHE A 642 15.10 6.05 10.68
CA PHE A 642 15.96 6.87 9.84
C PHE A 642 17.43 6.50 10.05
N ALA A 643 18.10 6.03 9.00
CA ALA A 643 19.53 5.75 9.02
C ALA A 643 20.36 7.05 8.91
N ARG A 644 21.57 7.03 9.47
CA ARG A 644 22.56 8.11 9.25
C ARG A 644 23.18 8.04 7.86
N HIS A 645 23.34 6.84 7.33
CA HIS A 645 23.82 6.55 5.98
C HIS A 645 23.46 5.12 5.58
N ALA A 646 23.51 4.80 4.30
CA ALA A 646 23.17 3.48 3.77
C ALA A 646 24.03 2.34 4.35
N GLY A 647 25.25 2.62 4.83
CA GLY A 647 26.09 1.62 5.50
C GLY A 647 25.56 1.09 6.85
N GLN A 648 24.53 1.74 7.43
CA GLN A 648 23.88 1.23 8.64
C GLN A 648 22.79 0.16 8.36
N LEU A 649 22.44 -0.04 7.10
CA LEU A 649 21.37 -0.99 6.73
C LEU A 649 21.80 -2.44 6.92
N PRO A 650 20.89 -3.31 7.41
CA PRO A 650 19.52 -3.05 7.83
C PRO A 650 19.44 -2.38 9.22
N ILE A 651 18.50 -1.45 9.41
CA ILE A 651 18.43 -0.61 10.62
C ILE A 651 17.06 -0.63 11.36
N TYR A 652 16.10 -1.42 10.97
CA TYR A 652 14.79 -1.49 11.62
C TYR A 652 14.89 -1.73 13.15
N TYR A 653 13.91 -1.23 13.93
CA TYR A 653 13.99 -1.14 15.40
C TYR A 653 13.96 -2.50 16.10
N ASN A 654 13.22 -3.51 15.59
CA ASN A 654 13.05 -4.84 16.18
C ASN A 654 14.16 -5.84 15.82
N HIS A 655 15.40 -5.36 15.80
CA HIS A 655 16.57 -6.17 15.47
C HIS A 655 16.89 -7.24 16.55
N LYS A 656 17.66 -8.25 16.20
CA LYS A 656 18.18 -9.24 17.14
C LYS A 656 19.27 -8.60 18.04
N PRO A 657 19.47 -9.10 19.30
CA PRO A 657 20.42 -8.49 20.25
C PRO A 657 21.85 -8.33 19.73
N THR A 658 22.31 -9.25 18.88
CA THR A 658 23.67 -9.25 18.35
C THR A 658 23.88 -8.36 17.12
N ALA A 659 22.81 -7.79 16.55
CA ALA A 659 22.86 -7.07 15.28
C ALA A 659 23.56 -5.70 15.38
N ARG A 660 23.59 -5.07 16.56
CA ARG A 660 24.10 -3.70 16.76
C ARG A 660 25.18 -3.64 17.82
N ARG A 661 26.33 -4.25 17.55
CA ARG A 661 27.48 -4.21 18.47
C ARG A 661 28.21 -2.88 18.42
N GLY A 662 28.51 -2.34 17.24
CA GLY A 662 29.23 -1.10 16.99
C GLY A 662 29.98 -1.12 15.65
N TYR A 663 30.31 0.06 15.17
CA TYR A 663 31.22 0.28 14.05
C TYR A 663 32.51 0.92 14.56
N LEU A 664 33.61 0.79 13.78
CA LEU A 664 34.87 1.40 14.14
C LEU A 664 34.80 2.93 14.01
N ASP A 665 34.09 3.41 13.03
CA ASP A 665 34.09 4.78 12.53
C ASP A 665 32.76 5.51 12.70
N ASP A 666 31.68 4.83 13.15
CA ASP A 666 30.37 5.45 13.38
C ASP A 666 29.58 4.72 14.48
N THR A 667 28.52 5.35 14.92
CA THR A 667 27.54 4.79 15.86
C THR A 667 26.59 3.82 15.17
N THR A 668 26.04 2.85 15.94
CA THR A 668 24.91 2.02 15.51
C THR A 668 23.54 2.66 15.80
N LYS A 669 23.51 3.83 16.46
CA LYS A 669 22.27 4.53 16.75
C LYS A 669 21.71 5.14 15.46
N PRO A 670 20.40 5.00 15.21
CA PRO A 670 19.78 5.66 14.06
C PRO A 670 19.84 7.18 14.19
N LEU A 671 19.54 7.88 13.10
CA LEU A 671 19.34 9.33 13.12
C LEU A 671 18.07 9.67 13.89
N TYR A 672 16.96 8.99 13.56
CA TYR A 672 15.72 9.00 14.33
C TYR A 672 15.18 7.59 14.49
N PRO A 673 14.73 7.19 15.69
CA PRO A 673 14.20 5.85 15.94
C PRO A 673 12.76 5.71 15.43
N PHE A 674 12.32 4.48 15.23
CA PHE A 674 10.92 4.14 14.99
C PHE A 674 10.01 4.71 16.10
N GLY A 675 8.85 5.20 15.70
CA GLY A 675 7.87 5.79 16.62
C GLY A 675 8.17 7.22 17.06
N PHE A 676 9.33 7.80 16.66
CA PHE A 676 9.73 9.15 17.04
C PHE A 676 8.85 10.23 16.41
N GLY A 677 8.57 11.27 17.17
CA GLY A 677 7.88 12.48 16.72
C GLY A 677 7.63 13.39 17.91
N LEU A 678 7.95 14.69 17.75
CA LEU A 678 7.76 15.75 18.74
C LEU A 678 6.37 16.39 18.60
N SER A 679 6.02 17.20 19.60
CA SER A 679 4.80 18.00 19.65
C SER A 679 5.10 19.42 20.12
N TYR A 680 4.19 20.39 19.91
CA TYR A 680 4.25 21.72 20.52
C TYR A 680 3.77 21.73 21.97
N THR A 681 3.41 20.56 22.49
CA THR A 681 3.11 20.33 23.92
C THR A 681 3.94 19.18 24.44
N THR A 682 3.86 18.91 25.73
CA THR A 682 4.59 17.81 26.38
C THR A 682 3.63 16.83 27.01
N PHE A 683 4.01 15.56 27.01
CA PHE A 683 3.22 14.48 27.62
C PHE A 683 4.07 13.72 28.63
N ASP A 684 3.45 13.29 29.73
CA ASP A 684 3.98 12.27 30.61
C ASP A 684 3.22 10.97 30.42
N ILE A 685 3.94 9.89 30.11
CA ILE A 685 3.42 8.52 29.97
C ILE A 685 3.91 7.74 31.18
N SER A 686 2.99 7.14 31.96
CA SER A 686 3.34 6.37 33.16
C SER A 686 4.04 5.04 32.84
N GLU A 687 4.62 4.41 33.83
CA GLU A 687 4.98 2.99 33.76
C GLU A 687 3.73 2.14 33.47
N PRO A 688 3.86 1.06 32.65
CA PRO A 688 2.77 0.14 32.42
C PRO A 688 2.42 -0.63 33.71
N ARG A 689 1.14 -0.67 34.07
CA ARG A 689 0.59 -1.37 35.23
C ARG A 689 -0.14 -2.61 34.77
N LEU A 690 0.33 -3.78 35.16
CA LEU A 690 -0.28 -5.06 34.89
C LEU A 690 -1.40 -5.36 35.93
N ALA A 691 -2.54 -5.87 35.46
CA ALA A 691 -3.60 -6.35 36.36
C ALA A 691 -3.14 -7.58 37.19
N LYS A 692 -2.23 -8.38 36.64
CA LYS A 692 -1.57 -9.51 37.29
C LYS A 692 -0.10 -9.54 36.86
N ALA A 693 0.82 -9.73 37.79
CA ALA A 693 2.25 -9.87 37.50
C ALA A 693 2.63 -11.26 36.98
N THR A 694 1.77 -12.26 37.20
CA THR A 694 1.96 -13.64 36.75
C THR A 694 0.69 -14.16 36.09
N ILE A 695 0.85 -14.83 34.95
CA ILE A 695 -0.22 -15.49 34.17
C ILE A 695 0.23 -16.87 33.69
N GLY A 696 -0.70 -17.73 33.31
CA GLY A 696 -0.39 -18.99 32.60
C GLY A 696 -0.15 -18.77 31.12
N THR A 697 0.41 -19.78 30.46
CA THR A 697 0.74 -19.73 29.01
C THR A 697 -0.46 -19.57 28.08
N SER A 698 -1.69 -19.77 28.56
CA SER A 698 -2.94 -19.58 27.82
C SER A 698 -3.80 -18.41 28.29
N ASP A 699 -3.30 -17.63 29.25
CA ASP A 699 -4.04 -16.52 29.83
C ASP A 699 -3.78 -15.20 29.08
N SER A 700 -4.61 -14.18 29.38
CA SER A 700 -4.38 -12.79 28.99
C SER A 700 -4.21 -11.89 30.21
N VAL A 701 -3.62 -10.71 30.00
CA VAL A 701 -3.46 -9.71 31.06
C VAL A 701 -3.72 -8.30 30.56
N LYS A 702 -4.55 -7.56 31.31
CA LYS A 702 -4.78 -6.14 31.07
C LYS A 702 -3.57 -5.31 31.50
N VAL A 703 -3.18 -4.37 30.65
CA VAL A 703 -2.12 -3.37 30.89
C VAL A 703 -2.75 -1.99 30.83
N GLU A 704 -2.51 -1.16 31.84
CA GLU A 704 -2.97 0.23 31.92
C GLU A 704 -1.80 1.19 31.94
N ILE A 705 -1.92 2.28 31.18
CA ILE A 705 -0.91 3.32 31.05
C ILE A 705 -1.61 4.68 31.14
N ASP A 706 -1.18 5.51 32.07
CA ASP A 706 -1.70 6.86 32.20
C ASP A 706 -0.93 7.82 31.30
N VAL A 707 -1.65 8.69 30.63
CA VAL A 707 -1.09 9.74 29.76
C VAL A 707 -1.61 11.08 30.23
N THR A 708 -0.72 12.02 30.49
CA THR A 708 -1.05 13.39 30.90
C THR A 708 -0.43 14.39 29.93
N ASN A 709 -1.22 15.31 29.43
CA ASN A 709 -0.69 16.48 28.72
C ASN A 709 -0.16 17.47 29.76
N THR A 710 1.16 17.58 29.90
CA THR A 710 1.85 18.43 30.85
C THR A 710 2.18 19.82 30.33
N GLY A 711 1.91 20.07 29.04
CA GLY A 711 2.19 21.35 28.42
C GLY A 711 0.97 22.27 28.36
N SER A 712 1.06 23.33 27.56
CA SER A 712 0.10 24.44 27.50
C SER A 712 -0.82 24.40 26.26
N ARG A 713 -0.71 23.39 25.39
CA ARG A 713 -1.49 23.27 24.16
C ARG A 713 -2.21 21.93 24.11
N LYS A 714 -3.40 21.92 23.50
CA LYS A 714 -4.04 20.68 23.07
C LYS A 714 -3.12 19.94 22.10
N GLY A 715 -3.02 18.63 22.26
CA GLY A 715 -2.18 17.83 21.36
C GLY A 715 -2.55 16.35 21.36
N ASP A 716 -1.98 15.66 20.40
CA ASP A 716 -2.09 14.21 20.26
C ASP A 716 -0.79 13.54 20.69
N GLU A 717 -0.92 12.39 21.35
CA GLU A 717 0.19 11.49 21.65
C GLU A 717 -0.18 10.06 21.22
N VAL A 718 0.82 9.30 20.77
CA VAL A 718 0.67 7.88 20.44
C VAL A 718 1.37 7.05 21.51
N VAL A 719 0.59 6.42 22.35
CA VAL A 719 1.10 5.45 23.33
C VAL A 719 1.41 4.15 22.61
N GLN A 720 2.67 3.73 22.67
CA GLN A 720 3.19 2.53 22.04
C GLN A 720 3.53 1.51 23.11
N LEU A 721 3.01 0.27 22.98
CA LEU A 721 3.29 -0.85 23.89
C LEU A 721 4.16 -1.88 23.18
N TYR A 722 5.34 -2.11 23.74
CA TYR A 722 6.32 -3.06 23.26
C TYR A 722 6.49 -4.21 24.25
N ILE A 723 6.83 -5.38 23.70
CA ILE A 723 7.12 -6.59 24.49
C ILE A 723 8.50 -7.11 24.07
N ARG A 724 9.24 -7.56 25.06
CA ARG A 724 10.46 -8.36 24.88
C ARG A 724 10.29 -9.67 25.64
N ASP A 725 10.50 -10.77 24.97
CA ASP A 725 10.75 -12.07 25.59
C ASP A 725 12.21 -12.09 26.06
N ASP A 726 12.45 -12.12 27.37
CA ASP A 726 13.77 -11.95 27.93
C ASP A 726 14.70 -13.15 27.67
N PHE A 727 14.14 -14.36 27.74
CA PHE A 727 14.84 -15.62 27.47
C PHE A 727 13.91 -16.67 26.86
N SER A 728 14.22 -17.15 25.68
CA SER A 728 13.44 -18.15 24.97
C SER A 728 14.32 -19.18 24.25
N SER A 729 13.70 -20.24 23.75
CA SER A 729 14.41 -21.34 23.05
C SER A 729 15.09 -20.89 21.74
N ILE A 730 14.77 -19.70 21.23
CA ILE A 730 15.43 -19.06 20.09
C ILE A 730 15.72 -17.57 20.38
N THR A 731 16.66 -16.95 19.65
CA THR A 731 16.94 -15.53 19.79
C THR A 731 15.75 -14.68 19.34
N ARG A 732 15.18 -13.90 20.28
CA ARG A 732 14.07 -12.97 20.02
C ARG A 732 14.57 -11.56 19.71
N PRO A 733 13.75 -10.70 19.05
CA PRO A 733 14.03 -9.28 18.91
C PRO A 733 14.23 -8.56 20.25
N VAL A 734 14.98 -7.45 20.23
CA VAL A 734 15.19 -6.63 21.45
C VAL A 734 13.90 -6.02 21.99
N LEU A 735 12.92 -5.78 21.11
CA LEU A 735 11.55 -5.39 21.43
C LEU A 735 10.67 -5.53 20.16
N GLU A 736 9.38 -5.71 20.37
CA GLU A 736 8.37 -5.81 19.30
C GLU A 736 7.16 -4.97 19.69
N LEU A 737 6.68 -4.08 18.81
CA LEU A 737 5.45 -3.34 19.00
C LEU A 737 4.25 -4.30 18.92
N LYS A 738 3.45 -4.36 19.97
CA LYS A 738 2.26 -5.23 20.00
C LYS A 738 0.95 -4.42 19.98
N HIS A 739 0.97 -3.22 20.54
CA HIS A 739 -0.20 -2.33 20.55
C HIS A 739 0.21 -0.86 20.47
N PHE A 740 -0.68 -0.05 19.94
CA PHE A 740 -0.59 1.40 19.99
C PHE A 740 -1.97 2.06 20.11
N LYS A 741 -1.99 3.28 20.67
CA LYS A 741 -3.21 4.07 20.76
C LYS A 741 -2.91 5.55 20.66
N ARG A 742 -3.52 6.24 19.70
CA ARG A 742 -3.50 7.69 19.62
C ARG A 742 -4.54 8.27 20.58
N VAL A 743 -4.16 9.27 21.36
CA VAL A 743 -5.02 10.00 22.30
C VAL A 743 -4.87 11.50 22.08
N THR A 744 -5.97 12.24 22.17
CA THR A 744 -6.01 13.71 22.09
C THR A 744 -6.33 14.27 23.46
N LEU A 745 -5.47 15.14 24.01
CA LEU A 745 -5.62 15.70 25.36
C LEU A 745 -5.51 17.22 25.37
N GLU A 746 -6.43 17.86 26.08
CA GLU A 746 -6.34 19.28 26.44
C GLU A 746 -5.20 19.52 27.44
N PRO A 747 -4.68 20.74 27.59
CA PRO A 747 -3.68 21.07 28.61
C PRO A 747 -4.10 20.62 30.01
N GLY A 748 -3.23 19.92 30.72
CA GLY A 748 -3.46 19.36 32.03
C GLY A 748 -4.40 18.15 32.10
N ALA A 749 -5.01 17.74 30.97
CA ALA A 749 -5.87 16.58 30.93
C ALA A 749 -5.07 15.28 31.02
N LYS A 750 -5.68 14.29 31.71
CA LYS A 750 -5.15 12.94 31.86
C LYS A 750 -6.15 11.90 31.36
N THR A 751 -5.68 10.83 30.75
CA THR A 751 -6.46 9.64 30.39
C THR A 751 -5.68 8.38 30.71
N THR A 752 -6.39 7.25 30.84
CA THR A 752 -5.78 5.92 30.96
C THR A 752 -6.04 5.15 29.70
N VAL A 753 -4.96 4.72 29.03
CA VAL A 753 -5.00 3.80 27.90
C VAL A 753 -4.91 2.37 28.42
N SER A 754 -5.78 1.50 27.94
CA SER A 754 -5.77 0.08 28.30
C SER A 754 -5.51 -0.77 27.08
N PHE A 755 -4.63 -1.76 27.22
CA PHE A 755 -4.37 -2.82 26.26
C PHE A 755 -4.61 -4.17 26.92
N GLU A 756 -4.80 -5.20 26.13
CA GLU A 756 -4.86 -6.58 26.59
C GLU A 756 -3.75 -7.36 25.90
N ILE A 757 -2.76 -7.82 26.68
CA ILE A 757 -1.74 -8.73 26.20
C ILE A 757 -2.36 -10.12 26.19
N THR A 758 -2.42 -10.76 25.04
CA THR A 758 -2.96 -12.09 24.79
C THR A 758 -1.83 -13.07 24.51
N THR A 759 -2.17 -14.35 24.40
CA THR A 759 -1.23 -15.38 23.94
C THR A 759 -0.63 -15.06 22.58
N HIS A 760 -1.43 -14.44 21.68
CA HIS A 760 -0.96 -14.02 20.36
C HIS A 760 0.18 -12.99 20.41
N ASP A 761 0.21 -12.14 21.42
CA ASP A 761 1.27 -11.13 21.60
C ASP A 761 2.57 -11.73 22.15
N LEU A 762 2.49 -12.88 22.86
CA LEU A 762 3.60 -13.56 23.51
C LEU A 762 4.15 -14.73 22.71
N GLU A 763 3.40 -15.25 21.73
CA GLU A 763 3.80 -16.42 20.97
C GLU A 763 4.90 -16.13 19.95
N PHE A 764 5.69 -17.15 19.66
CA PHE A 764 6.71 -17.15 18.62
C PHE A 764 6.88 -18.55 18.02
N TYR A 765 7.64 -18.67 16.93
CA TYR A 765 7.95 -19.97 16.32
C TYR A 765 9.22 -20.56 16.95
N ASN A 766 9.08 -21.70 17.65
CA ASN A 766 10.19 -22.41 18.30
C ASN A 766 11.12 -23.12 17.29
N MET A 767 12.05 -23.95 17.77
CA MET A 767 13.00 -24.66 16.90
C MET A 767 12.30 -25.64 15.91
N GLU A 768 11.16 -26.19 16.27
CA GLU A 768 10.34 -27.09 15.44
C GLU A 768 9.34 -26.34 14.54
N MET A 769 9.47 -25.02 14.42
CA MET A 769 8.54 -24.17 13.65
C MET A 769 7.07 -24.30 14.12
N LYS A 770 6.87 -24.54 15.40
CA LYS A 770 5.56 -24.51 16.05
C LYS A 770 5.38 -23.18 16.76
N ARG A 771 4.19 -22.60 16.68
CA ARG A 771 3.81 -21.40 17.41
C ARG A 771 3.53 -21.76 18.86
N VAL A 772 4.29 -21.19 19.80
CA VAL A 772 4.24 -21.51 21.22
C VAL A 772 4.38 -20.26 22.08
N VAL A 773 3.84 -20.30 23.30
CA VAL A 773 4.20 -19.41 24.41
C VAL A 773 5.02 -20.22 25.39
N GLU A 774 6.24 -19.81 25.68
CA GLU A 774 7.11 -20.49 26.66
C GLU A 774 6.99 -19.82 28.03
N PRO A 775 7.06 -20.61 29.15
CA PRO A 775 7.20 -20.04 30.48
C PRO A 775 8.49 -19.24 30.61
N GLY A 776 8.39 -18.07 31.23
CA GLY A 776 9.54 -17.16 31.36
C GLY A 776 9.14 -15.76 31.80
N THR A 777 10.10 -14.85 31.71
CA THR A 777 9.86 -13.41 31.98
C THR A 777 9.79 -12.64 30.69
N PHE A 778 8.85 -11.69 30.66
CA PHE A 778 8.65 -10.75 29.57
C PHE A 778 8.79 -9.33 30.11
N THR A 779 9.62 -8.53 29.46
CA THR A 779 9.69 -7.09 29.73
C THR A 779 8.61 -6.39 28.91
N ILE A 780 7.63 -5.78 29.60
CA ILE A 780 6.55 -4.98 29.03
C ILE A 780 6.97 -3.52 29.09
N MET A 781 6.94 -2.82 27.95
CA MET A 781 7.47 -1.46 27.81
C MET A 781 6.42 -0.54 27.21
N ALA A 782 6.32 0.69 27.71
CA ALA A 782 5.44 1.70 27.13
C ALA A 782 6.13 3.06 27.02
N GLY A 783 5.86 3.76 25.94
CA GLY A 783 6.42 5.08 25.70
C GLY A 783 5.96 5.72 24.40
N PRO A 784 6.53 6.89 24.04
CA PRO A 784 6.19 7.63 22.83
C PRO A 784 6.93 7.13 21.58
N ASN A 785 7.95 6.27 21.72
CA ASN A 785 8.77 5.72 20.63
C ASN A 785 9.51 4.46 21.10
N SER A 786 10.30 3.82 20.23
CA SER A 786 11.02 2.58 20.51
C SER A 786 12.25 2.73 21.42
N VAL A 787 12.58 3.92 21.90
CA VAL A 787 13.76 4.21 22.74
C VAL A 787 13.36 4.73 24.13
N ASP A 788 12.47 5.70 24.18
CA ASP A 788 12.04 6.37 25.43
C ASP A 788 10.92 5.57 26.07
N LEU A 789 11.28 4.53 26.84
CA LEU A 789 10.37 3.50 27.34
C LEU A 789 10.44 3.36 28.86
N LYS A 790 9.28 3.34 29.51
CA LYS A 790 9.10 2.88 30.89
C LYS A 790 8.72 1.40 30.90
N LYS A 791 9.08 0.65 31.94
CA LYS A 791 9.08 -0.83 31.92
C LYS A 791 8.41 -1.44 33.14
N THR A 792 7.86 -2.64 32.96
CA THR A 792 7.44 -3.57 34.03
C THR A 792 7.69 -5.01 33.58
N THR A 793 7.66 -5.97 34.52
CA THR A 793 7.90 -7.38 34.19
C THR A 793 6.62 -8.18 34.32
N LEU A 794 6.34 -9.02 33.34
CA LEU A 794 5.31 -10.06 33.33
C LEU A 794 5.97 -11.42 33.43
N THR A 795 5.51 -12.28 34.33
CA THR A 795 5.93 -13.68 34.41
C THR A 795 4.85 -14.56 33.79
N VAL A 796 5.23 -15.44 32.88
CA VAL A 796 4.40 -16.51 32.33
C VAL A 796 4.84 -17.83 32.99
N ALA A 797 3.92 -18.56 33.67
CA ALA A 797 4.21 -19.77 34.43
C ALA A 797 3.65 -21.03 33.78
#